data_aec0756e8f2a2add9bbdea85ddc6dc39
#
_entry.id   aec0756e8f2a2add9bbdea85ddc6dc39
#
_cell.length_a   1.000
_cell.length_b   1.000
_cell.length_c   1.000
_cell.angle_alpha   90.00
_cell.angle_beta   90.00
_cell.angle_gamma   90.00
#
_symmetry.space_group_name_H-M   'P 1'
#
loop_
_entity.id
_entity.type
_entity.pdbx_description
1 polymer ?
#
loop_
_entity_poly.entity_id
_entity_poly.type
_entity_poly.pdbx_seq_one_letter_code
_entity_poly.pdbx_strand_id
1 'polypeptide(L)'
;MPKLIPQRLGVDSDLSHATIYKPELLAPAGDWECARAAVENGADAIFFGLDRFNARMRGKNFTQADLPDLMAYLHERGVRGYVTFNTLVFSDELEDAEDFLRSIISAGVDAAIVQDVGICQLIRKLSPDFPIHASTQMSVTSEAGVHFAEELGASVVVLARECSLNEINAIKEKTLKQGLDMPLEIFVHGALCVAYSGQCLTSESLGGRSANRGECAQACRMPYDLFSDGEAIDLGNQRYLLSPQDLAGLEAMDGIIDAGVASLKIEGRLKAPEYVAATTSVYRKALDAAWNKRYPSESDKSVASTFEKEEGRYALEMTFSRGLTTGWLEGIDNQKLVHARFGKKRGLRLGVVERIERDGIWLALDYEVKAGDGVVLDRGRPDEREEGGRITSVDTEKNRSFIRFLRDSINWQRVTAGDTVYKTSDPALDKALRQSYEVEQPNYKRPITATVCGQVGQPLVLSLQDEEGRVVEVESNQAIEAAQNRPTDEASLRKQLGRLGSTAFHLEALDNQLADGCMIPASTLNQLRRDAVDQLVALRAKPLRWQLAENRELKGEMGDLRTEASSLTPSSNSSDLPLYSSGLKSPPGPLAEPQLEGCAPSQPNPTQGGNDGALPSSPYLIPYVRNWEQFDVALTLPYSEIYIELEDPRKYAEAVQRAREAEQQDGRKREIWVAPPRMFKTGEDFITKQLLKCGADGFLARNHEHLTALSQHRMRGDFSLNVANHLTANYLIDHWKLERLTASYDLNTTQLDALLSKSQPGWFEITLHQHMPMFHMEHCVFCAFLSEGKDFRDCGRPCDTQQVQLKDRVGALHPLKADAGCRNTLFNSKAQTGADFALDMAKNGAAAFRIEFLNESGDEMRRTMEHYNALLRGEMDAETLWKELKLINQLGVTRGTLTR
;
A
#
# COMPACT_ATOMS: atom_id res chain seq x y z
N MET A 1 -22.86 -11.00 -12.47
CA MET A 1 -21.76 -11.02 -11.49
C MET A 1 -22.37 -11.21 -10.13
N PRO A 2 -21.99 -12.22 -9.33
CA PRO A 2 -22.42 -12.30 -7.95
C PRO A 2 -21.81 -11.10 -7.22
N LYS A 3 -22.63 -10.42 -6.42
CA LYS A 3 -22.16 -9.31 -5.57
C LYS A 3 -21.16 -9.89 -4.56
N LEU A 4 -19.87 -9.69 -4.79
CA LEU A 4 -18.73 -10.21 -3.99
C LEU A 4 -18.59 -9.55 -2.61
N ILE A 5 -19.45 -8.58 -2.30
CA ILE A 5 -19.64 -8.06 -0.96
C ILE A 5 -20.92 -8.70 -0.43
N PRO A 6 -20.91 -9.44 0.68
CA PRO A 6 -22.13 -9.98 1.27
C PRO A 6 -23.13 -8.88 1.50
N GLN A 7 -24.41 -9.22 1.54
CA GLN A 7 -25.47 -8.32 2.00
C GLN A 7 -25.16 -7.93 3.47
N ARG A 8 -24.27 -6.95 3.63
CA ARG A 8 -24.08 -6.29 4.93
C ARG A 8 -25.31 -5.46 5.17
N LEU A 9 -25.71 -5.33 6.43
CA LEU A 9 -26.78 -4.44 6.86
C LEU A 9 -26.57 -3.07 6.22
N GLY A 10 -27.30 -2.77 5.16
CA GLY A 10 -27.26 -1.50 4.46
C GLY A 10 -28.38 -0.61 4.99
N VAL A 11 -28.07 0.65 5.16
CA VAL A 11 -29.05 1.69 5.49
C VAL A 11 -29.21 2.55 4.26
N ASP A 12 -30.45 2.67 3.75
CA ASP A 12 -30.77 3.60 2.67
C ASP A 12 -30.50 5.03 3.16
N SER A 13 -29.62 5.73 2.47
CA SER A 13 -29.43 7.16 2.69
C SER A 13 -30.21 7.96 1.66
N ASP A 14 -30.89 9.01 2.09
CA ASP A 14 -31.65 9.95 1.24
C ASP A 14 -30.79 10.73 0.23
N LEU A 15 -29.46 10.50 0.22
CA LEU A 15 -28.51 11.09 -0.72
C LEU A 15 -28.05 10.04 -1.74
N SER A 16 -28.75 10.04 -2.91
CA SER A 16 -28.33 9.37 -4.15
C SER A 16 -27.80 7.94 -4.02
N HIS A 17 -28.68 6.94 -3.91
CA HIS A 17 -28.47 5.51 -4.28
C HIS A 17 -27.20 4.78 -3.81
N ALA A 18 -26.37 5.31 -2.91
CA ALA A 18 -25.22 4.62 -2.37
C ALA A 18 -25.60 3.92 -1.07
N THR A 19 -25.53 2.61 -1.04
CA THR A 19 -25.74 1.82 0.18
C THR A 19 -24.50 1.94 1.07
N ILE A 20 -24.66 2.44 2.30
CA ILE A 20 -23.58 2.52 3.27
C ILE A 20 -23.49 1.20 4.01
N TYR A 21 -22.33 0.57 3.97
CA TYR A 21 -22.05 -0.69 4.67
C TYR A 21 -21.11 -0.47 5.85
N LYS A 22 -21.29 -1.28 6.91
CA LYS A 22 -20.33 -1.32 8.01
C LYS A 22 -18.96 -1.77 7.46
N PRO A 23 -17.89 -0.99 7.70
CA PRO A 23 -16.57 -1.38 7.22
C PRO A 23 -16.11 -2.75 7.72
N GLU A 24 -15.40 -3.49 6.89
CA GLU A 24 -14.69 -4.71 7.26
C GLU A 24 -13.47 -4.36 8.11
N LEU A 25 -13.21 -5.11 9.17
CA LEU A 25 -11.96 -5.02 9.92
C LEU A 25 -10.97 -6.07 9.41
N LEU A 26 -9.93 -5.61 8.71
CA LEU A 26 -8.91 -6.44 8.08
C LEU A 26 -7.64 -6.48 8.94
N ALA A 27 -7.38 -7.63 9.58
CA ALA A 27 -6.26 -7.83 10.48
C ALA A 27 -5.08 -8.56 9.81
N PRO A 28 -3.82 -8.30 10.24
CA PRO A 28 -2.65 -8.99 9.72
C PRO A 28 -2.48 -10.38 10.34
N ALA A 29 -2.04 -11.36 9.54
CA ALA A 29 -1.61 -12.66 10.04
C ALA A 29 -0.26 -13.05 9.42
N GLY A 30 0.77 -13.18 10.24
CA GLY A 30 2.10 -13.64 9.83
C GLY A 30 2.25 -15.17 9.98
N ASP A 31 1.47 -15.78 10.88
CA ASP A 31 1.47 -17.21 11.17
C ASP A 31 0.12 -17.63 11.78
N TRP A 32 -0.01 -18.91 12.13
CA TRP A 32 -1.22 -19.48 12.71
C TRP A 32 -1.64 -18.84 14.05
N GLU A 33 -0.69 -18.46 14.91
CA GLU A 33 -1.00 -17.82 16.17
C GLU A 33 -1.59 -16.42 15.94
N CYS A 34 -1.03 -15.68 14.99
CA CYS A 34 -1.56 -14.39 14.56
C CYS A 34 -2.96 -14.53 13.92
N ALA A 35 -3.18 -15.57 13.11
CA ALA A 35 -4.50 -15.82 12.52
C ALA A 35 -5.56 -16.08 13.61
N ARG A 36 -5.25 -16.92 14.60
CA ARG A 36 -6.13 -17.13 15.76
C ARG A 36 -6.36 -15.85 16.55
N ALA A 37 -5.29 -15.09 16.82
CA ALA A 37 -5.39 -13.83 17.52
C ALA A 37 -6.32 -12.83 16.82
N ALA A 38 -6.26 -12.74 15.49
CA ALA A 38 -7.15 -11.90 14.70
C ALA A 38 -8.60 -12.36 14.76
N VAL A 39 -8.84 -13.64 14.50
CA VAL A 39 -10.19 -14.24 14.45
C VAL A 39 -10.90 -14.14 15.79
N GLU A 40 -10.23 -14.54 16.88
CA GLU A 40 -10.82 -14.58 18.22
C GLU A 40 -11.02 -13.18 18.84
N ASN A 41 -10.44 -12.13 18.23
CA ASN A 41 -10.62 -10.73 18.61
C ASN A 41 -11.48 -9.92 17.63
N GLY A 42 -12.18 -10.57 16.70
CA GLY A 42 -13.26 -9.96 15.91
C GLY A 42 -12.83 -9.38 14.56
N ALA A 43 -11.79 -9.91 13.93
CA ALA A 43 -11.50 -9.62 12.53
C ALA A 43 -12.61 -10.14 11.61
N ASP A 44 -12.98 -9.37 10.59
CA ASP A 44 -13.88 -9.81 9.52
C ASP A 44 -13.11 -10.47 8.37
N ALA A 45 -11.85 -10.08 8.22
CA ALA A 45 -10.92 -10.70 7.29
C ALA A 45 -9.49 -10.65 7.85
N ILE A 46 -8.65 -11.56 7.37
CA ILE A 46 -7.21 -11.49 7.60
C ILE A 46 -6.47 -11.36 6.27
N PHE A 47 -5.33 -10.65 6.28
CA PHE A 47 -4.40 -10.71 5.15
C PHE A 47 -3.09 -11.36 5.58
N PHE A 48 -2.60 -12.25 4.73
CA PHE A 48 -1.42 -13.06 5.00
C PHE A 48 -0.53 -13.16 3.77
N GLY A 49 0.71 -13.60 3.94
CA GLY A 49 1.65 -13.87 2.86
C GLY A 49 2.00 -15.34 2.80
N LEU A 50 2.39 -15.78 1.63
CA LEU A 50 3.03 -17.05 1.41
C LEU A 50 4.56 -16.85 1.37
N ASP A 51 5.32 -17.90 1.18
CA ASP A 51 6.78 -17.90 1.15
C ASP A 51 7.38 -17.12 -0.04
N ARG A 52 6.59 -16.85 -1.10
CA ARG A 52 7.01 -16.10 -2.29
C ARG A 52 6.05 -14.95 -2.62
N PHE A 53 6.49 -14.02 -3.46
CA PHE A 53 5.71 -12.93 -4.08
C PHE A 53 4.98 -11.98 -3.10
N ASN A 54 5.51 -11.80 -1.90
CA ASN A 54 4.91 -10.88 -0.93
C ASN A 54 5.91 -9.89 -0.33
N ALA A 55 5.44 -8.69 0.02
CA ALA A 55 6.27 -7.59 0.55
C ALA A 55 6.81 -7.82 1.98
N ARG A 56 6.64 -9.00 2.56
CA ARG A 56 7.15 -9.38 3.90
C ARG A 56 7.76 -10.77 3.89
N MET A 57 8.50 -11.14 2.83
CA MET A 57 9.14 -12.47 2.68
C MET A 57 10.04 -12.88 3.84
N ARG A 58 10.59 -11.92 4.59
CA ARG A 58 11.43 -12.18 5.78
C ARG A 58 10.66 -12.61 7.02
N GLY A 59 9.32 -12.52 7.01
CA GLY A 59 8.46 -12.99 8.09
C GLY A 59 8.33 -14.52 8.08
N LYS A 60 7.69 -15.04 9.12
CA LYS A 60 7.22 -16.42 9.09
C LYS A 60 6.22 -16.54 7.95
N ASN A 61 5.67 -16.67 7.24
CA ASN A 61 4.63 -16.78 6.24
C ASN A 61 4.02 -18.19 6.24
N PHE A 62 2.84 -18.29 5.67
CA PHE A 62 2.22 -19.57 5.37
C PHE A 62 2.85 -20.17 4.09
N THR A 63 2.63 -21.45 3.89
CA THR A 63 2.99 -22.17 2.67
C THR A 63 1.76 -22.45 1.83
N GLN A 64 1.93 -22.85 0.57
CA GLN A 64 0.80 -23.30 -0.26
C GLN A 64 0.08 -24.51 0.36
N ALA A 65 0.81 -25.37 1.07
CA ALA A 65 0.23 -26.53 1.76
C ALA A 65 -0.69 -26.15 2.92
N ASP A 66 -0.47 -25.00 3.56
CA ASP A 66 -1.31 -24.51 4.65
C ASP A 66 -2.66 -23.96 4.16
N LEU A 67 -2.77 -23.56 2.88
CA LEU A 67 -3.93 -22.81 2.36
C LEU A 67 -5.27 -23.53 2.59
N PRO A 68 -5.44 -24.85 2.28
CA PRO A 68 -6.73 -25.50 2.47
C PRO A 68 -7.20 -25.47 3.93
N ASP A 69 -6.29 -25.75 4.86
CA ASP A 69 -6.61 -25.77 6.30
C ASP A 69 -6.85 -24.37 6.84
N LEU A 70 -6.07 -23.38 6.39
CA LEU A 70 -6.25 -21.99 6.77
C LEU A 70 -7.59 -21.46 6.29
N MET A 71 -7.96 -21.69 5.03
CA MET A 71 -9.21 -21.20 4.48
C MET A 71 -10.41 -21.88 5.14
N ALA A 72 -10.36 -23.20 5.39
CA ALA A 72 -11.39 -23.91 6.13
C ALA A 72 -11.58 -23.33 7.55
N TYR A 73 -10.47 -23.11 8.27
CA TYR A 73 -10.49 -22.52 9.62
C TYR A 73 -11.15 -21.13 9.64
N LEU A 74 -10.81 -20.28 8.65
CA LEU A 74 -11.33 -18.93 8.53
C LEU A 74 -12.83 -18.93 8.17
N HIS A 75 -13.19 -19.68 7.14
CA HIS A 75 -14.56 -19.74 6.62
C HIS A 75 -15.54 -20.31 7.65
N GLU A 76 -15.17 -21.36 8.39
CA GLU A 76 -15.97 -21.89 9.51
C GLU A 76 -16.35 -20.79 10.53
N ARG A 77 -15.46 -19.82 10.71
CA ARG A 77 -15.64 -18.69 11.64
C ARG A 77 -16.20 -17.42 11.00
N GLY A 78 -16.61 -17.46 9.73
CA GLY A 78 -17.12 -16.33 8.99
C GLY A 78 -16.06 -15.23 8.77
N VAL A 79 -14.79 -15.61 8.63
CA VAL A 79 -13.67 -14.73 8.36
C VAL A 79 -13.12 -15.00 6.96
N ARG A 80 -12.77 -13.93 6.21
CA ARG A 80 -12.18 -14.05 4.89
C ARG A 80 -10.66 -14.08 4.95
N GLY A 81 -10.04 -14.71 3.96
CA GLY A 81 -8.60 -14.77 3.82
C GLY A 81 -8.11 -14.11 2.54
N TYR A 82 -7.30 -13.06 2.66
CA TYR A 82 -6.72 -12.36 1.52
C TYR A 82 -5.22 -12.62 1.46
N VAL A 83 -4.77 -13.22 0.36
CA VAL A 83 -3.35 -13.48 0.15
C VAL A 83 -2.66 -12.23 -0.41
N THR A 84 -1.49 -11.90 0.10
CA THR A 84 -0.66 -10.85 -0.51
C THR A 84 0.19 -11.42 -1.63
N PHE A 85 -0.03 -10.92 -2.84
CA PHE A 85 0.80 -11.11 -4.03
C PHE A 85 1.29 -9.74 -4.49
N ASN A 86 1.90 -8.99 -3.57
CA ASN A 86 2.10 -7.54 -3.66
C ASN A 86 3.56 -7.15 -3.76
N THR A 87 4.29 -7.85 -4.62
CA THR A 87 5.63 -7.50 -5.09
C THR A 87 5.62 -7.35 -6.60
N LEU A 88 6.64 -6.69 -7.14
CA LEU A 88 6.91 -6.77 -8.56
C LEU A 88 7.31 -8.21 -8.92
N VAL A 89 6.93 -8.68 -10.08
CA VAL A 89 7.29 -10.00 -10.61
C VAL A 89 8.13 -9.79 -11.87
N PHE A 90 9.27 -10.46 -11.97
CA PHE A 90 10.15 -10.32 -13.11
C PHE A 90 9.74 -11.23 -14.26
N SER A 91 10.18 -10.91 -15.48
CA SER A 91 9.79 -11.65 -16.68
C SER A 91 10.12 -13.14 -16.64
N ASP A 92 11.21 -13.51 -15.99
CA ASP A 92 11.65 -14.91 -15.82
C ASP A 92 10.93 -15.66 -14.69
N GLU A 93 10.19 -14.95 -13.83
CA GLU A 93 9.40 -15.53 -12.72
C GLU A 93 7.93 -15.77 -13.08
N LEU A 94 7.44 -15.31 -14.25
CA LEU A 94 6.02 -15.33 -14.58
C LEU A 94 5.41 -16.74 -14.67
N GLU A 95 6.16 -17.75 -15.10
CA GLU A 95 5.68 -19.13 -15.12
C GLU A 95 5.47 -19.66 -13.69
N ASP A 96 6.41 -19.39 -12.79
CA ASP A 96 6.28 -19.73 -11.39
C ASP A 96 5.13 -18.98 -10.73
N ALA A 97 4.94 -17.70 -11.08
CA ALA A 97 3.85 -16.88 -10.59
C ALA A 97 2.49 -17.44 -11.04
N GLU A 98 2.37 -17.95 -12.27
CA GLU A 98 1.16 -18.61 -12.76
C GLU A 98 0.83 -19.85 -11.94
N ASP A 99 1.80 -20.76 -11.74
CA ASP A 99 1.59 -21.99 -10.97
C ASP A 99 1.17 -21.66 -9.51
N PHE A 100 1.75 -20.62 -8.95
CA PHE A 100 1.44 -20.13 -7.61
C PHE A 100 0.01 -19.55 -7.50
N LEU A 101 -0.39 -18.74 -8.48
CA LEU A 101 -1.74 -18.18 -8.57
C LEU A 101 -2.79 -19.28 -8.75
N ARG A 102 -2.54 -20.29 -9.58
CA ARG A 102 -3.43 -21.45 -9.75
C ARG A 102 -3.67 -22.19 -8.43
N SER A 103 -2.62 -22.38 -7.64
CA SER A 103 -2.72 -22.97 -6.30
C SER A 103 -3.58 -22.13 -5.36
N ILE A 104 -3.38 -20.80 -5.34
CA ILE A 104 -4.16 -19.85 -4.53
C ILE A 104 -5.65 -19.89 -4.88
N ILE A 105 -5.95 -19.81 -6.18
CA ILE A 105 -7.34 -19.81 -6.70
C ILE A 105 -8.01 -21.14 -6.38
N SER A 106 -7.32 -22.26 -6.60
CA SER A 106 -7.84 -23.61 -6.34
C SER A 106 -8.12 -23.88 -4.86
N ALA A 107 -7.33 -23.27 -3.96
CA ALA A 107 -7.52 -23.39 -2.52
C ALA A 107 -8.75 -22.62 -1.99
N GLY A 108 -9.40 -21.80 -2.84
CA GLY A 108 -10.59 -21.04 -2.46
C GLY A 108 -10.28 -19.82 -1.59
N VAL A 109 -9.11 -19.19 -1.79
CA VAL A 109 -8.76 -17.89 -1.19
C VAL A 109 -9.75 -16.84 -1.66
N ASP A 110 -10.13 -15.90 -0.79
CA ASP A 110 -11.20 -14.93 -1.08
C ASP A 110 -10.74 -13.80 -2.02
N ALA A 111 -9.47 -13.38 -1.95
CA ALA A 111 -8.89 -12.39 -2.87
C ALA A 111 -7.36 -12.41 -2.84
N ALA A 112 -6.74 -11.85 -3.88
CA ALA A 112 -5.32 -11.51 -3.88
C ALA A 112 -5.12 -9.99 -3.83
N ILE A 113 -4.18 -9.53 -2.98
CA ILE A 113 -3.75 -8.13 -2.89
C ILE A 113 -2.54 -7.98 -3.80
N VAL A 114 -2.68 -7.25 -4.93
CA VAL A 114 -1.73 -7.24 -6.04
C VAL A 114 -1.15 -5.85 -6.28
N GLN A 115 0.16 -5.77 -6.54
CA GLN A 115 0.85 -4.55 -6.95
C GLN A 115 1.12 -4.50 -8.45
N ASP A 116 1.55 -5.61 -9.04
CA ASP A 116 2.07 -5.68 -10.40
C ASP A 116 0.92 -5.71 -11.42
N VAL A 117 0.97 -4.78 -12.39
CA VAL A 117 -0.04 -4.65 -13.44
C VAL A 117 -0.12 -5.90 -14.31
N GLY A 118 1.03 -6.49 -14.68
CA GLY A 118 1.10 -7.72 -15.47
C GLY A 118 0.49 -8.92 -14.72
N ILE A 119 0.64 -8.95 -13.39
CA ILE A 119 0.00 -9.98 -12.56
C ILE A 119 -1.52 -9.80 -12.50
N CYS A 120 -2.04 -8.56 -12.46
CA CYS A 120 -3.48 -8.35 -12.58
C CYS A 120 -4.00 -8.91 -13.92
N GLN A 121 -3.29 -8.65 -15.02
CA GLN A 121 -3.63 -9.20 -16.34
C GLN A 121 -3.56 -10.74 -16.34
N LEU A 122 -2.53 -11.31 -15.74
CA LEU A 122 -2.38 -12.77 -15.61
C LEU A 122 -3.54 -13.39 -14.83
N ILE A 123 -3.91 -12.81 -13.68
CA ILE A 123 -5.06 -13.29 -12.89
C ILE A 123 -6.35 -13.25 -13.72
N ARG A 124 -6.61 -12.17 -14.48
CA ARG A 124 -7.82 -12.06 -15.32
C ARG A 124 -7.84 -13.12 -16.43
N LYS A 125 -6.69 -13.49 -16.99
CA LYS A 125 -6.56 -14.60 -17.95
C LYS A 125 -6.82 -15.96 -17.31
N LEU A 126 -6.31 -16.18 -16.09
CA LEU A 126 -6.48 -17.44 -15.36
C LEU A 126 -7.89 -17.60 -14.78
N SER A 127 -8.46 -16.51 -14.29
CA SER A 127 -9.75 -16.53 -13.62
C SER A 127 -10.45 -15.17 -13.81
N PRO A 128 -11.57 -15.15 -14.55
CA PRO A 128 -12.29 -13.91 -14.80
C PRO A 128 -13.03 -13.38 -13.57
N ASP A 129 -13.28 -14.22 -12.57
CA ASP A 129 -14.10 -13.93 -11.38
C ASP A 129 -13.32 -13.90 -10.06
N PHE A 130 -12.04 -14.31 -10.02
CA PHE A 130 -11.21 -14.25 -8.82
C PHE A 130 -10.95 -12.80 -8.39
N PRO A 131 -11.25 -12.40 -7.14
CA PRO A 131 -11.13 -11.01 -6.70
C PRO A 131 -9.69 -10.52 -6.60
N ILE A 132 -9.45 -9.31 -7.12
CA ILE A 132 -8.18 -8.58 -7.01
C ILE A 132 -8.41 -7.35 -6.12
N HIS A 133 -7.59 -7.19 -5.09
CA HIS A 133 -7.48 -5.95 -4.33
C HIS A 133 -6.24 -5.20 -4.81
N ALA A 134 -6.40 -4.01 -5.38
CA ALA A 134 -5.29 -3.17 -5.80
C ALA A 134 -4.50 -2.74 -4.57
N SER A 135 -3.22 -3.13 -4.50
CA SER A 135 -2.36 -2.89 -3.35
C SER A 135 -2.08 -1.39 -3.14
N THR A 136 -1.87 -0.96 -1.90
CA THR A 136 -1.33 0.38 -1.60
C THR A 136 0.02 0.65 -2.29
N GLN A 137 0.73 -0.40 -2.71
CA GLN A 137 1.97 -0.27 -3.49
C GLN A 137 1.76 0.15 -4.95
N MET A 138 0.51 0.17 -5.44
CA MET A 138 0.15 0.85 -6.68
C MET A 138 0.10 2.37 -6.52
N SER A 139 0.21 2.89 -5.29
CA SER A 139 0.25 4.32 -4.95
C SER A 139 -0.98 5.11 -5.44
N VAL A 140 -2.18 4.53 -5.34
CA VAL A 140 -3.42 5.20 -5.76
C VAL A 140 -3.77 6.34 -4.81
N THR A 141 -3.87 7.57 -5.34
CA THR A 141 -4.08 8.83 -4.61
C THR A 141 -5.19 9.71 -5.20
N SER A 142 -5.84 9.25 -6.28
CA SER A 142 -6.87 10.01 -6.97
C SER A 142 -7.96 9.11 -7.58
N GLU A 143 -9.03 9.74 -8.04
CA GLU A 143 -10.11 9.06 -8.78
C GLU A 143 -9.63 8.39 -10.08
N ALA A 144 -8.66 9.00 -10.78
CA ALA A 144 -8.12 8.42 -12.00
C ALA A 144 -7.35 7.12 -11.70
N GLY A 145 -6.61 7.07 -10.59
CA GLY A 145 -5.97 5.84 -10.14
C GLY A 145 -6.97 4.75 -9.71
N VAL A 146 -8.14 5.13 -9.18
CA VAL A 146 -9.22 4.17 -8.88
C VAL A 146 -9.80 3.58 -10.16
N HIS A 147 -10.04 4.40 -11.20
CA HIS A 147 -10.47 3.93 -12.53
C HIS A 147 -9.43 3.01 -13.16
N PHE A 148 -8.16 3.36 -13.11
CA PHE A 148 -7.09 2.50 -13.59
C PHE A 148 -7.10 1.12 -12.91
N ALA A 149 -7.29 1.07 -11.59
CA ALA A 149 -7.40 -0.20 -10.86
C ALA A 149 -8.65 -1.00 -11.27
N GLU A 150 -9.78 -0.32 -11.52
CA GLU A 150 -11.00 -0.95 -12.02
C GLU A 150 -10.80 -1.56 -13.41
N GLU A 151 -10.13 -0.87 -14.31
CA GLU A 151 -9.78 -1.39 -15.65
C GLU A 151 -8.90 -2.64 -15.59
N LEU A 152 -8.04 -2.75 -14.56
CA LEU A 152 -7.27 -3.98 -14.28
C LEU A 152 -8.12 -5.10 -13.67
N GLY A 153 -9.41 -4.86 -13.43
CA GLY A 153 -10.33 -5.80 -12.81
C GLY A 153 -10.25 -5.86 -11.28
N ALA A 154 -9.75 -4.83 -10.62
CA ALA A 154 -9.77 -4.77 -9.16
C ALA A 154 -11.21 -4.65 -8.64
N SER A 155 -11.51 -5.33 -7.53
CA SER A 155 -12.78 -5.27 -6.81
C SER A 155 -12.72 -4.39 -5.56
N VAL A 156 -11.51 -4.07 -5.09
CA VAL A 156 -11.22 -3.18 -3.95
C VAL A 156 -9.95 -2.40 -4.27
N VAL A 157 -9.88 -1.13 -3.87
CA VAL A 157 -8.68 -0.31 -3.99
C VAL A 157 -8.17 0.08 -2.61
N VAL A 158 -6.92 -0.32 -2.31
CA VAL A 158 -6.21 0.11 -1.09
C VAL A 158 -5.53 1.44 -1.38
N LEU A 159 -6.10 2.53 -0.88
CA LEU A 159 -5.53 3.86 -1.09
C LEU A 159 -4.15 4.02 -0.47
N ALA A 160 -3.37 4.95 -1.01
CA ALA A 160 -2.11 5.37 -0.39
C ALA A 160 -2.37 5.91 1.02
N ARG A 161 -1.44 5.64 1.96
CA ARG A 161 -1.55 6.05 3.37
C ARG A 161 -1.49 7.55 3.56
N GLU A 162 -1.02 8.25 2.55
CA GLU A 162 -0.85 9.70 2.48
C GLU A 162 -2.15 10.44 2.14
N CYS A 163 -3.25 9.72 1.86
CA CYS A 163 -4.56 10.31 1.63
C CYS A 163 -5.24 10.72 2.95
N SER A 164 -5.68 11.97 3.02
CA SER A 164 -6.53 12.48 4.09
C SER A 164 -8.00 12.07 3.90
N LEU A 165 -8.81 12.14 4.97
CA LEU A 165 -10.24 11.87 4.90
C LEU A 165 -10.96 12.79 3.91
N ASN A 166 -10.51 14.05 3.77
CA ASN A 166 -11.05 14.98 2.78
C ASN A 166 -10.76 14.52 1.35
N GLU A 167 -9.55 14.05 1.08
CA GLU A 167 -9.18 13.51 -0.23
C GLU A 167 -9.92 12.18 -0.51
N ILE A 168 -10.06 11.30 0.49
CA ILE A 168 -10.82 10.05 0.37
C ILE A 168 -12.29 10.33 0.01
N ASN A 169 -12.91 11.30 0.69
CA ASN A 169 -14.27 11.75 0.37
C ASN A 169 -14.37 12.29 -1.06
N ALA A 170 -13.41 13.13 -1.47
CA ALA A 170 -13.38 13.70 -2.81
C ALA A 170 -13.18 12.62 -3.90
N ILE A 171 -12.31 11.64 -3.68
CA ILE A 171 -12.11 10.49 -4.56
C ILE A 171 -13.43 9.74 -4.72
N LYS A 172 -14.07 9.37 -3.60
CA LYS A 172 -15.34 8.63 -3.62
C LYS A 172 -16.46 9.40 -4.33
N GLU A 173 -16.60 10.69 -4.02
CA GLU A 173 -17.60 11.55 -4.66
C GLU A 173 -17.39 11.64 -6.18
N LYS A 174 -16.14 11.81 -6.62
CA LYS A 174 -15.80 11.91 -8.04
C LYS A 174 -16.01 10.59 -8.79
N THR A 175 -15.61 9.46 -8.20
CA THR A 175 -15.83 8.13 -8.81
C THR A 175 -17.31 7.80 -8.91
N LEU A 176 -18.11 8.09 -7.88
CA LEU A 176 -19.57 7.92 -7.90
C LEU A 176 -20.23 8.78 -8.98
N LYS A 177 -19.85 10.04 -9.15
CA LYS A 177 -20.34 10.92 -10.23
C LYS A 177 -20.02 10.38 -11.63
N GLN A 178 -18.95 9.61 -11.75
CA GLN A 178 -18.56 8.95 -13.00
C GLN A 178 -19.20 7.56 -13.16
N GLY A 179 -20.06 7.14 -12.23
CA GLY A 179 -20.80 5.88 -12.27
C GLY A 179 -20.04 4.68 -11.70
N LEU A 180 -18.91 4.90 -11.01
CA LEU A 180 -18.11 3.86 -10.39
C LEU A 180 -18.24 3.92 -8.86
N ASP A 181 -18.90 2.90 -8.28
CA ASP A 181 -18.92 2.67 -6.83
C ASP A 181 -17.86 1.61 -6.43
N MET A 182 -16.60 2.05 -6.38
CA MET A 182 -15.46 1.20 -6.03
C MET A 182 -15.31 1.14 -4.50
N PRO A 183 -15.28 -0.07 -3.89
CA PRO A 183 -14.94 -0.24 -2.48
C PRO A 183 -13.51 0.22 -2.20
N LEU A 184 -13.36 1.15 -1.23
CA LEU A 184 -12.07 1.69 -0.82
C LEU A 184 -11.63 1.07 0.50
N GLU A 185 -10.36 0.68 0.59
CA GLU A 185 -9.70 0.20 1.79
C GLU A 185 -8.64 1.20 2.25
N ILE A 186 -8.57 1.47 3.55
CA ILE A 186 -7.57 2.37 4.13
C ILE A 186 -6.84 1.73 5.31
N PHE A 187 -5.60 2.12 5.53
CA PHE A 187 -4.89 1.77 6.76
C PHE A 187 -5.39 2.61 7.93
N VAL A 188 -5.63 1.96 9.08
CA VAL A 188 -6.08 2.63 10.31
C VAL A 188 -5.10 2.48 11.46
N HIS A 189 -4.18 1.52 11.41
CA HIS A 189 -3.21 1.29 12.49
C HIS A 189 -1.91 0.69 11.99
N GLY A 190 -0.83 1.03 12.70
CA GLY A 190 0.49 0.40 12.59
C GLY A 190 1.54 1.23 11.89
N ALA A 191 2.61 0.60 11.43
CA ALA A 191 3.78 1.30 10.91
C ALA A 191 3.49 2.14 9.68
N LEU A 192 3.80 3.44 9.74
CA LEU A 192 3.85 4.30 8.56
C LEU A 192 5.20 4.18 7.85
N CYS A 193 5.17 4.13 6.53
CA CYS A 193 6.32 4.42 5.69
C CYS A 193 6.46 5.93 5.52
N VAL A 194 7.69 6.46 5.46
CA VAL A 194 7.90 7.87 5.13
C VAL A 194 7.76 8.13 3.64
N ALA A 195 8.14 7.14 2.81
CA ALA A 195 7.97 7.19 1.37
C ALA A 195 6.64 6.56 0.95
N TYR A 196 6.09 7.02 -0.16
CA TYR A 196 4.98 6.37 -0.82
C TYR A 196 5.27 4.89 -1.04
N SER A 197 4.31 4.04 -0.72
CA SER A 197 4.42 2.59 -0.94
C SER A 197 4.54 2.32 -2.43
N GLY A 198 5.51 1.48 -2.83
CA GLY A 198 5.82 1.25 -4.26
C GLY A 198 6.83 2.22 -4.87
N GLN A 199 7.19 3.30 -4.16
CA GLN A 199 8.09 4.37 -4.63
C GLN A 199 9.38 4.51 -3.80
N CYS A 200 9.75 3.48 -3.03
CA CYS A 200 10.93 3.50 -2.18
C CYS A 200 12.05 2.63 -2.74
N LEU A 201 13.12 3.26 -3.21
CA LEU A 201 14.31 2.61 -3.76
C LEU A 201 15.52 2.69 -2.82
N THR A 202 15.32 3.09 -1.55
CA THR A 202 16.42 3.31 -0.61
C THR A 202 17.18 2.04 -0.28
N SER A 203 16.47 0.94 -0.06
CA SER A 203 17.10 -0.34 0.24
C SER A 203 17.93 -0.85 -0.94
N GLU A 204 17.49 -0.55 -2.15
CA GLU A 204 18.19 -0.83 -3.38
C GLU A 204 19.47 0.00 -3.49
N SER A 205 19.33 1.32 -3.35
CA SER A 205 20.43 2.29 -3.42
C SER A 205 21.55 2.04 -2.41
N LEU A 206 21.20 1.64 -1.18
CA LEU A 206 22.16 1.46 -0.08
C LEU A 206 22.69 0.03 0.08
N GLY A 207 22.06 -0.95 -0.50
CA GLY A 207 22.44 -2.36 -0.25
C GLY A 207 21.96 -3.34 -1.30
N GLY A 208 21.50 -2.88 -2.46
CA GLY A 208 21.04 -3.71 -3.56
C GLY A 208 19.90 -4.66 -3.15
N ARG A 209 18.98 -4.22 -2.31
CA ARG A 209 17.80 -4.96 -1.84
C ARG A 209 16.53 -4.20 -2.17
N SER A 210 15.61 -4.81 -2.87
CA SER A 210 14.38 -4.13 -3.27
C SER A 210 13.31 -4.14 -2.16
N ALA A 211 12.84 -2.94 -1.77
CA ALA A 211 11.68 -2.80 -0.89
C ALA A 211 10.39 -3.26 -1.59
N ASN A 212 10.30 -3.10 -2.90
CA ASN A 212 9.18 -3.56 -3.74
C ASN A 212 9.15 -5.08 -3.92
N ARG A 213 10.23 -5.76 -3.50
CA ARG A 213 10.36 -7.22 -3.48
C ARG A 213 10.35 -7.81 -2.07
N GLY A 214 9.96 -7.01 -1.06
CA GLY A 214 9.82 -7.47 0.33
C GLY A 214 11.11 -7.42 1.15
N GLU A 215 12.20 -6.85 0.64
CA GLU A 215 13.50 -6.82 1.29
C GLU A 215 13.86 -5.45 1.91
N CYS A 216 12.87 -4.71 2.40
CA CYS A 216 13.07 -3.40 3.00
C CYS A 216 14.09 -3.43 4.14
N ALA A 217 15.13 -2.59 4.07
CA ALA A 217 16.18 -2.44 5.08
C ALA A 217 15.79 -1.48 6.22
N GLN A 218 14.63 -0.81 6.14
CA GLN A 218 14.15 0.19 7.09
C GLN A 218 15.12 1.37 7.30
N ALA A 219 15.81 1.82 6.25
CA ALA A 219 16.76 2.93 6.32
C ALA A 219 16.11 4.25 6.79
N CYS A 220 14.80 4.44 6.59
CA CYS A 220 14.06 5.55 7.16
C CYS A 220 14.03 5.59 8.70
N ARG A 221 14.39 4.48 9.37
CA ARG A 221 14.46 4.37 10.84
C ARG A 221 15.88 4.58 11.39
N MET A 222 16.81 5.01 10.53
CA MET A 222 18.19 5.33 10.92
C MET A 222 18.31 6.83 11.26
N PRO A 223 19.32 7.22 12.05
CA PRO A 223 19.61 8.63 12.32
C PRO A 223 20.23 9.30 11.08
N TYR A 224 19.88 10.57 10.90
CA TYR A 224 20.44 11.50 9.90
C TYR A 224 20.72 12.84 10.55
N ASP A 225 21.78 13.53 10.09
CA ASP A 225 22.06 14.92 10.42
C ASP A 225 21.56 15.81 9.28
N LEU A 226 20.97 16.97 9.61
CA LEU A 226 20.48 17.94 8.66
C LEU A 226 21.56 18.94 8.29
N PHE A 227 21.75 19.20 7.01
CA PHE A 227 22.61 20.23 6.48
C PHE A 227 21.79 21.18 5.61
N SER A 228 22.03 22.48 5.75
CA SER A 228 21.49 23.52 4.89
C SER A 228 22.61 24.41 4.39
N ASP A 229 22.70 24.61 3.06
CA ASP A 229 23.75 25.43 2.40
C ASP A 229 25.17 25.04 2.81
N GLY A 230 25.38 23.74 3.08
CA GLY A 230 26.67 23.17 3.47
C GLY A 230 26.99 23.24 4.98
N GLU A 231 26.15 23.87 5.80
CA GLU A 231 26.31 23.97 7.23
C GLU A 231 25.40 22.97 7.99
N ALA A 232 25.90 22.38 9.06
CA ALA A 232 25.13 21.49 9.91
C ALA A 232 24.14 22.27 10.77
N ILE A 233 22.87 21.83 10.75
CA ILE A 233 21.81 22.41 11.58
C ILE A 233 21.73 21.65 12.90
N ASP A 234 21.86 22.35 14.01
CA ASP A 234 21.72 21.74 15.33
C ASP A 234 20.24 21.53 15.68
N LEU A 235 19.79 20.30 15.63
CA LEU A 235 18.44 19.86 16.01
C LEU A 235 18.38 19.24 17.43
N GLY A 236 19.42 19.41 18.23
CA GLY A 236 19.50 18.86 19.59
C GLY A 236 19.44 17.33 19.59
N ASN A 237 18.39 16.75 20.16
CA ASN A 237 18.18 15.30 20.23
C ASN A 237 17.37 14.71 19.07
N GLN A 238 17.02 15.50 18.06
CA GLN A 238 16.27 15.05 16.89
C GLN A 238 17.21 14.55 15.80
N ARG A 239 17.31 13.23 15.64
CA ARG A 239 18.21 12.56 14.69
C ARG A 239 17.46 11.64 13.72
N TYR A 240 16.26 11.18 14.06
CA TYR A 240 15.48 10.23 13.25
C TYR A 240 14.52 10.97 12.32
N LEU A 241 15.07 11.85 11.46
CA LEU A 241 14.34 12.85 10.68
C LEU A 241 13.35 12.25 9.67
N LEU A 242 13.54 10.99 9.29
CA LEU A 242 12.71 10.26 8.33
C LEU A 242 11.89 9.14 9.00
N SER A 243 11.75 9.16 10.35
CA SER A 243 11.07 8.09 11.08
C SER A 243 9.69 8.53 11.57
N PRO A 244 8.61 8.35 10.78
CA PRO A 244 7.27 8.72 11.23
C PRO A 244 6.85 7.88 12.45
N GLN A 245 5.97 8.44 13.26
CA GLN A 245 5.25 7.74 14.29
C GLN A 245 4.37 6.65 13.69
N ASP A 246 3.82 5.75 14.51
CA ASP A 246 2.89 4.74 14.05
C ASP A 246 1.49 5.35 13.86
N LEU A 247 0.78 4.92 12.81
CA LEU A 247 -0.60 5.32 12.56
C LEU A 247 -1.52 4.80 13.66
N ALA A 248 -2.39 5.65 14.14
CA ALA A 248 -3.53 5.29 15.00
C ALA A 248 -4.75 6.13 14.61
N GLY A 249 -5.63 5.55 13.80
CA GLY A 249 -6.88 6.17 13.34
C GLY A 249 -8.02 6.13 14.37
N LEU A 250 -7.73 5.77 15.63
CA LEU A 250 -8.72 5.61 16.67
C LEU A 250 -9.50 6.92 16.94
N GLU A 251 -8.78 8.04 16.94
CA GLU A 251 -9.38 9.37 17.12
C GLU A 251 -10.21 9.80 15.91
N ALA A 252 -9.83 9.37 14.72
CA ALA A 252 -10.48 9.71 13.46
C ALA A 252 -11.65 8.75 13.09
N MET A 253 -12.03 7.79 13.95
CA MET A 253 -12.97 6.72 13.62
C MET A 253 -14.34 7.24 13.14
N ASP A 254 -14.88 8.26 13.76
CA ASP A 254 -16.15 8.87 13.33
C ASP A 254 -16.06 9.39 11.87
N GLY A 255 -14.97 10.12 11.54
CA GLY A 255 -14.72 10.61 10.18
C GLY A 255 -14.43 9.49 9.16
N ILE A 256 -13.81 8.40 9.59
CA ILE A 256 -13.56 7.22 8.76
C ILE A 256 -14.87 6.55 8.34
N ILE A 257 -15.82 6.42 9.29
CA ILE A 257 -17.16 5.88 8.98
C ILE A 257 -17.92 6.82 8.04
N ASP A 258 -17.83 8.15 8.27
CA ASP A 258 -18.46 9.14 7.40
C ASP A 258 -17.94 9.12 5.98
N ALA A 259 -16.66 8.83 5.80
CA ALA A 259 -16.05 8.65 4.48
C ALA A 259 -16.58 7.41 3.74
N GLY A 260 -17.28 6.49 4.44
CA GLY A 260 -17.91 5.32 3.86
C GLY A 260 -16.92 4.38 3.19
N VAL A 261 -15.73 4.22 3.76
CA VAL A 261 -14.75 3.23 3.31
C VAL A 261 -15.24 1.80 3.57
N ALA A 262 -14.86 0.87 2.71
CA ALA A 262 -15.34 -0.50 2.79
C ALA A 262 -14.52 -1.39 3.73
N SER A 263 -13.23 -1.08 3.95
CA SER A 263 -12.34 -1.91 4.75
C SER A 263 -11.32 -1.08 5.54
N LEU A 264 -11.11 -1.47 6.80
CA LEU A 264 -10.16 -0.88 7.75
C LEU A 264 -8.99 -1.82 7.98
N LYS A 265 -7.82 -1.49 7.43
CA LYS A 265 -6.65 -2.36 7.46
C LYS A 265 -5.69 -2.02 8.60
N ILE A 266 -5.32 -3.04 9.36
CA ILE A 266 -4.28 -2.97 10.40
C ILE A 266 -2.96 -3.47 9.82
N GLU A 267 -1.90 -2.66 9.82
CA GLU A 267 -0.55 -3.10 9.44
C GLU A 267 0.10 -3.88 10.59
N GLY A 268 0.75 -5.02 10.30
CA GLY A 268 1.41 -5.75 11.38
C GLY A 268 1.83 -7.19 11.11
N ARG A 269 1.99 -7.69 9.89
CA ARG A 269 2.37 -9.11 9.59
C ARG A 269 3.67 -9.60 10.23
N LEU A 270 4.57 -8.71 10.62
CA LEU A 270 5.81 -9.03 11.34
C LEU A 270 5.69 -8.83 12.85
N LYS A 271 4.47 -8.70 13.39
CA LYS A 271 4.20 -8.46 14.80
C LYS A 271 3.81 -9.75 15.52
N ALA A 272 3.99 -9.75 16.86
CA ALA A 272 3.58 -10.85 17.71
C ALA A 272 2.05 -10.99 17.80
N PRO A 273 1.53 -12.20 18.15
CA PRO A 273 0.10 -12.43 18.27
C PRO A 273 -0.60 -11.50 19.28
N GLU A 274 0.09 -11.10 20.36
CA GLU A 274 -0.45 -10.14 21.35
C GLU A 274 -0.73 -8.78 20.75
N TYR A 275 0.11 -8.31 19.81
CA TYR A 275 -0.14 -7.08 19.06
C TYR A 275 -1.39 -7.23 18.17
N VAL A 276 -1.51 -8.36 17.47
CA VAL A 276 -2.67 -8.62 16.60
C VAL A 276 -3.95 -8.69 17.43
N ALA A 277 -3.94 -9.40 18.56
CA ALA A 277 -5.08 -9.49 19.48
C ALA A 277 -5.50 -8.10 20.00
N ALA A 278 -4.54 -7.32 20.52
CA ALA A 278 -4.81 -5.99 21.06
C ALA A 278 -5.39 -5.05 20.01
N THR A 279 -4.71 -4.93 18.85
CA THR A 279 -5.12 -4.00 17.79
C THR A 279 -6.48 -4.40 17.22
N THR A 280 -6.71 -5.68 16.94
CA THR A 280 -7.99 -6.17 16.41
C THR A 280 -9.13 -5.92 17.40
N SER A 281 -8.95 -6.27 18.69
CA SER A 281 -9.96 -6.06 19.72
C SER A 281 -10.32 -4.59 19.91
N VAL A 282 -9.30 -3.70 19.97
CA VAL A 282 -9.51 -2.25 20.14
C VAL A 282 -10.27 -1.66 18.95
N TYR A 283 -9.82 -1.95 17.71
CA TYR A 283 -10.49 -1.44 16.51
C TYR A 283 -11.87 -2.05 16.29
N ARG A 284 -12.09 -3.31 16.67
CA ARG A 284 -13.43 -3.92 16.63
C ARG A 284 -14.40 -3.17 17.53
N LYS A 285 -14.01 -2.95 18.78
CA LYS A 285 -14.84 -2.21 19.75
C LYS A 285 -15.09 -0.76 19.31
N ALA A 286 -14.04 -0.09 18.82
CA ALA A 286 -14.14 1.29 18.35
C ALA A 286 -15.06 1.41 17.13
N LEU A 287 -14.91 0.51 16.15
CA LEU A 287 -15.75 0.46 14.95
C LEU A 287 -17.22 0.18 15.32
N ASP A 288 -17.47 -0.80 16.18
CA ASP A 288 -18.83 -1.14 16.61
C ASP A 288 -19.49 0.01 17.37
N ALA A 289 -18.77 0.65 18.28
CA ALA A 289 -19.29 1.79 19.04
C ALA A 289 -19.61 3.00 18.13
N ALA A 290 -18.69 3.32 17.19
CA ALA A 290 -18.90 4.42 16.26
C ALA A 290 -20.00 4.12 15.23
N TRP A 291 -20.10 2.88 14.75
CA TRP A 291 -21.17 2.45 13.85
C TRP A 291 -22.54 2.51 14.54
N ASN A 292 -22.69 1.92 15.75
CA ASN A 292 -23.95 1.88 16.47
C ASN A 292 -24.42 3.27 16.92
N LYS A 293 -23.48 4.17 17.21
CA LYS A 293 -23.79 5.59 17.46
C LYS A 293 -24.44 6.25 16.23
N ARG A 294 -23.99 5.90 15.02
CA ARG A 294 -24.44 6.48 13.74
C ARG A 294 -25.70 5.80 13.23
N TYR A 295 -25.76 4.49 13.32
CA TYR A 295 -26.81 3.61 12.79
C TYR A 295 -27.34 2.70 13.89
N PRO A 296 -28.12 3.22 14.89
CA PRO A 296 -28.61 2.42 16.01
C PRO A 296 -29.65 1.40 15.52
N SER A 297 -29.43 0.12 15.85
CA SER A 297 -30.42 -0.93 15.65
C SER A 297 -31.29 -1.12 16.90
N GLU A 298 -32.47 -1.75 16.76
CA GLU A 298 -33.31 -2.07 17.93
C GLU A 298 -32.67 -3.07 18.88
N SER A 299 -31.85 -3.97 18.37
CA SER A 299 -31.08 -4.94 19.16
C SER A 299 -29.97 -4.31 20.00
N ASP A 300 -29.42 -3.17 19.56
CA ASP A 300 -28.27 -2.50 20.20
C ASP A 300 -28.67 -1.70 21.47
N LYS A 301 -29.96 -1.46 21.69
CA LYS A 301 -30.44 -0.73 22.87
C LYS A 301 -30.12 -1.41 24.21
N SER A 302 -29.76 -2.71 24.18
CA SER A 302 -29.42 -3.48 25.40
C SER A 302 -27.91 -3.58 25.67
N VAL A 303 -27.04 -3.24 24.69
CA VAL A 303 -25.58 -3.37 24.78
C VAL A 303 -24.90 -2.07 24.32
N ALA A 304 -25.19 -0.97 25.00
CA ALA A 304 -24.35 0.21 24.87
C ALA A 304 -23.01 -0.05 25.56
N SER A 305 -22.11 -0.78 24.88
CA SER A 305 -20.72 -0.87 25.33
C SER A 305 -20.08 0.49 25.10
N THR A 306 -19.93 1.28 26.15
CA THR A 306 -19.09 2.48 26.12
C THR A 306 -17.66 2.04 25.86
N PHE A 307 -17.16 2.28 24.65
CA PHE A 307 -15.75 2.06 24.34
C PHE A 307 -14.91 3.15 25.01
N GLU A 308 -14.06 2.73 25.96
CA GLU A 308 -13.14 3.64 26.65
C GLU A 308 -11.89 3.84 25.78
N LYS A 309 -11.81 5.00 25.11
CA LYS A 309 -10.70 5.33 24.19
C LYS A 309 -9.34 5.29 24.88
N GLU A 310 -9.24 5.71 26.13
CA GLU A 310 -7.98 5.72 26.89
C GLU A 310 -7.45 4.32 27.16
N GLU A 311 -8.33 3.37 27.53
CA GLU A 311 -7.97 1.97 27.70
C GLU A 311 -7.50 1.35 26.38
N GLY A 312 -8.22 1.64 25.30
CA GLY A 312 -7.82 1.20 23.95
C GLY A 312 -6.45 1.75 23.57
N ARG A 313 -6.20 3.04 23.77
CA ARG A 313 -4.92 3.68 23.50
C ARG A 313 -3.79 3.06 24.32
N TYR A 314 -4.02 2.81 25.60
CA TYR A 314 -3.05 2.12 26.46
C TYR A 314 -2.64 0.76 25.87
N ALA A 315 -3.57 -0.08 25.47
CA ALA A 315 -3.29 -1.38 24.90
C ALA A 315 -2.49 -1.28 23.59
N LEU A 316 -2.81 -0.30 22.72
CA LEU A 316 -2.08 -0.05 21.48
C LEU A 316 -0.63 0.39 21.74
N GLU A 317 -0.41 1.36 22.63
CA GLU A 317 0.93 1.87 22.95
C GLU A 317 1.80 0.80 23.61
N MET A 318 1.22 -0.02 24.49
CA MET A 318 1.94 -1.07 25.21
C MET A 318 2.37 -2.23 24.29
N THR A 319 1.53 -2.65 23.36
CA THR A 319 1.88 -3.77 22.48
C THR A 319 2.96 -3.38 21.46
N PHE A 320 2.82 -2.23 20.81
CA PHE A 320 3.90 -1.66 19.98
C PHE A 320 3.63 -0.21 19.62
N SER A 321 4.53 0.72 20.01
CA SER A 321 4.44 2.12 19.59
C SER A 321 5.82 2.77 19.49
N ARG A 322 5.99 3.61 18.44
CA ARG A 322 7.05 4.60 18.27
C ARG A 322 6.52 6.03 18.44
N GLY A 323 5.47 6.18 19.21
CA GLY A 323 4.55 7.30 19.25
C GLY A 323 3.38 7.01 18.31
N LEU A 324 2.18 7.49 18.67
CA LEU A 324 0.95 7.34 17.91
C LEU A 324 0.54 8.68 17.30
N THR A 325 0.14 8.65 16.04
CA THR A 325 -0.35 9.80 15.28
C THR A 325 -1.51 9.39 14.37
N THR A 326 -2.41 10.31 14.04
CA THR A 326 -3.43 10.10 13.00
C THR A 326 -2.82 10.07 11.58
N GLY A 327 -1.50 10.24 11.48
CA GLY A 327 -0.81 10.27 10.18
C GLY A 327 -1.32 11.42 9.32
N TRP A 328 -1.75 11.10 8.11
CA TRP A 328 -2.34 12.06 7.17
C TRP A 328 -3.87 12.08 7.18
N LEU A 329 -4.56 11.22 7.95
CA LEU A 329 -6.02 11.12 7.95
C LEU A 329 -6.71 12.47 8.22
N GLU A 330 -6.17 13.30 9.09
CA GLU A 330 -6.68 14.63 9.42
C GLU A 330 -6.01 15.77 8.59
N GLY A 331 -5.23 15.41 7.58
CA GLY A 331 -4.45 16.34 6.75
C GLY A 331 -2.97 16.35 7.11
N ILE A 332 -2.21 17.23 6.44
CA ILE A 332 -0.76 17.31 6.60
C ILE A 332 -0.41 18.16 7.83
N ASP A 333 0.37 17.58 8.74
CA ASP A 333 1.05 18.29 9.84
C ASP A 333 2.49 17.74 9.96
N ASN A 334 3.42 18.38 9.24
CA ASN A 334 4.81 17.93 9.19
C ASN A 334 5.51 18.01 10.54
N GLN A 335 5.08 18.91 11.44
CA GLN A 335 5.65 19.05 12.78
C GLN A 335 5.32 17.84 13.68
N LYS A 336 4.12 17.26 13.50
CA LYS A 336 3.65 16.15 14.35
C LYS A 336 3.99 14.78 13.79
N LEU A 337 4.11 14.63 12.48
CA LEU A 337 4.28 13.32 11.84
C LEU A 337 5.56 12.62 12.29
N VAL A 338 6.66 13.37 12.42
CA VAL A 338 7.97 12.87 12.78
C VAL A 338 8.49 13.64 14.00
N HIS A 339 8.52 13.01 15.17
CA HIS A 339 9.13 13.62 16.38
C HIS A 339 10.67 13.58 16.38
N ALA A 340 11.27 12.77 15.52
CA ALA A 340 12.70 12.61 15.26
C ALA A 340 13.60 12.17 16.45
N ARG A 341 13.03 11.81 17.62
CA ARG A 341 13.80 11.47 18.83
C ARG A 341 14.27 10.02 18.85
N PHE A 342 13.48 9.09 18.34
CA PHE A 342 13.80 7.66 18.30
C PHE A 342 13.11 6.96 17.13
N GLY A 343 13.76 5.88 16.61
CA GLY A 343 13.22 5.07 15.51
C GLY A 343 12.73 3.68 15.94
N LYS A 344 12.85 3.32 17.24
CA LYS A 344 12.49 2.01 17.80
C LYS A 344 11.28 2.09 18.73
N LYS A 345 10.69 0.93 19.10
CA LYS A 345 9.62 0.84 20.11
C LYS A 345 10.01 1.56 21.38
N ARG A 346 9.12 2.38 21.91
CA ARG A 346 9.30 3.13 23.17
C ARG A 346 8.33 2.69 24.26
N GLY A 347 7.10 2.41 23.91
CA GLY A 347 6.03 2.12 24.86
C GLY A 347 5.38 3.40 25.42
N LEU A 348 4.74 3.29 26.59
CA LEU A 348 3.93 4.33 27.17
C LEU A 348 4.78 5.27 28.03
N ARG A 349 4.65 6.58 27.88
CA ARG A 349 5.30 7.56 28.74
C ARG A 349 4.67 7.50 30.14
N LEU A 350 5.50 7.40 31.17
CA LEU A 350 5.09 7.35 32.59
C LEU A 350 5.29 8.65 33.34
N GLY A 351 6.21 9.49 32.90
CA GLY A 351 6.59 10.72 33.60
C GLY A 351 8.08 11.05 33.44
N VAL A 352 8.58 11.87 34.34
CA VAL A 352 9.97 12.33 34.36
C VAL A 352 10.59 12.05 35.72
N VAL A 353 11.85 11.57 35.74
CA VAL A 353 12.61 11.34 36.99
C VAL A 353 12.75 12.66 37.73
N GLU A 354 12.17 12.74 38.94
CA GLU A 354 12.33 13.91 39.83
C GLU A 354 13.53 13.76 40.74
N ARG A 355 13.71 12.59 41.33
CA ARG A 355 14.78 12.28 42.26
C ARG A 355 15.21 10.82 42.14
N ILE A 356 16.51 10.58 42.32
CA ILE A 356 17.10 9.25 42.30
C ILE A 356 17.51 8.89 43.72
N GLU A 357 17.23 7.64 44.14
CA GLU A 357 17.73 7.02 45.37
C GLU A 357 18.54 5.78 45.03
N ARG A 358 19.09 5.13 46.05
CA ARG A 358 20.04 4.02 45.89
C ARG A 358 19.53 2.87 45.00
N ASP A 359 18.22 2.58 45.05
CA ASP A 359 17.60 1.41 44.40
C ASP A 359 16.37 1.76 43.57
N GLY A 360 16.10 3.05 43.35
CA GLY A 360 14.90 3.50 42.64
C GLY A 360 14.87 4.97 42.28
N ILE A 361 13.75 5.36 41.70
CA ILE A 361 13.45 6.71 41.26
C ILE A 361 12.10 7.20 41.81
N TRP A 362 12.01 8.51 42.08
CA TRP A 362 10.76 9.21 42.36
C TRP A 362 10.27 9.94 41.13
N LEU A 363 8.97 9.79 40.82
CA LEU A 363 8.32 10.54 39.77
C LEU A 363 6.81 10.68 40.04
N ALA A 364 6.19 11.66 39.38
CA ALA A 364 4.74 11.69 39.24
C ALA A 364 4.38 10.77 38.07
N LEU A 365 3.50 9.80 38.30
CA LEU A 365 3.10 8.84 37.28
C LEU A 365 1.89 9.34 36.49
N ASP A 366 2.01 9.31 35.16
CA ASP A 366 0.89 9.54 34.24
C ASP A 366 -0.05 8.31 34.20
N TYR A 367 0.48 7.10 34.49
CA TYR A 367 -0.27 5.82 34.48
C TYR A 367 0.22 4.91 35.61
N GLU A 368 -0.65 4.02 36.07
CA GLU A 368 -0.32 3.02 37.08
C GLU A 368 0.77 2.03 36.59
N VAL A 369 1.65 1.67 37.49
CA VAL A 369 2.65 0.62 37.28
C VAL A 369 2.63 -0.40 38.41
N LYS A 370 3.05 -1.64 38.11
CA LYS A 370 3.04 -2.78 39.05
C LYS A 370 4.40 -3.48 39.06
N ALA A 371 4.65 -4.23 40.10
CA ALA A 371 5.78 -5.14 40.12
C ALA A 371 5.73 -6.12 38.93
N GLY A 372 6.84 -6.27 38.24
CA GLY A 372 6.96 -7.06 37.00
C GLY A 372 6.93 -6.23 35.73
N ASP A 373 6.37 -5.01 35.75
CA ASP A 373 6.38 -4.12 34.59
C ASP A 373 7.81 -3.76 34.17
N GLY A 374 8.07 -3.68 32.89
CA GLY A 374 9.35 -3.23 32.34
C GLY A 374 9.34 -1.73 32.07
N VAL A 375 10.43 -1.05 32.38
CA VAL A 375 10.61 0.37 32.08
C VAL A 375 11.96 0.66 31.46
N VAL A 376 12.03 1.79 30.73
CA VAL A 376 13.27 2.37 30.18
C VAL A 376 13.37 3.84 30.57
N LEU A 377 14.58 4.31 30.83
CA LEU A 377 14.93 5.67 31.20
C LEU A 377 15.61 6.34 30.02
N ASP A 378 14.95 7.33 29.44
CA ASP A 378 15.38 8.05 28.24
C ASP A 378 16.02 9.40 28.62
N ARG A 379 17.31 9.52 28.38
CA ARG A 379 18.12 10.73 28.60
C ARG A 379 18.03 11.74 27.46
N GLY A 380 17.28 11.47 26.42
CA GLY A 380 17.26 12.27 25.19
C GLY A 380 18.55 12.16 24.35
N ARG A 381 19.33 11.08 24.54
CA ARG A 381 20.58 10.81 23.80
C ARG A 381 20.42 9.52 23.01
N PRO A 382 19.91 9.58 21.79
CA PRO A 382 19.51 8.38 21.02
C PRO A 382 20.70 7.46 20.66
N ASP A 383 21.92 7.99 20.63
CA ASP A 383 23.15 7.26 20.31
C ASP A 383 23.75 6.52 21.52
N GLU A 384 23.28 6.82 22.73
CA GLU A 384 23.75 6.19 23.94
C GLU A 384 22.89 4.97 24.33
N ARG A 385 23.50 4.05 25.06
CA ARG A 385 22.79 2.93 25.70
C ARG A 385 21.85 3.48 26.76
N GLU A 386 20.57 3.17 26.66
CA GLU A 386 19.56 3.49 27.64
C GLU A 386 19.60 2.50 28.82
N GLU A 387 19.30 2.99 30.00
CA GLU A 387 19.11 2.16 31.20
C GLU A 387 17.63 1.72 31.28
N GLY A 388 17.41 0.54 31.82
CA GLY A 388 16.03 0.01 31.95
C GLY A 388 16.03 -1.29 32.75
N GLY A 389 14.87 -1.61 33.31
CA GLY A 389 14.72 -2.78 34.13
C GLY A 389 13.27 -3.14 34.46
N ARG A 390 13.10 -4.22 35.21
CA ARG A 390 11.78 -4.59 35.76
C ARG A 390 11.55 -3.96 37.10
N ILE A 391 10.34 -3.47 37.33
CA ILE A 391 9.88 -2.93 38.61
C ILE A 391 9.78 -4.09 39.61
N THR A 392 10.32 -3.90 40.82
CA THR A 392 10.21 -4.86 41.93
C THR A 392 9.15 -4.46 42.93
N SER A 393 9.02 -3.15 43.23
CA SER A 393 7.96 -2.61 44.06
C SER A 393 7.68 -1.15 43.74
N VAL A 394 6.50 -0.69 44.08
CA VAL A 394 6.04 0.68 43.93
C VAL A 394 5.46 1.15 45.24
N ASP A 395 5.98 2.23 45.78
CA ASP A 395 5.44 2.89 46.97
C ASP A 395 4.94 4.27 46.56
N THR A 396 3.68 4.60 46.87
CA THR A 396 3.05 5.85 46.48
C THR A 396 2.85 6.76 47.72
N GLU A 397 3.39 7.97 47.62
CA GLU A 397 3.20 9.02 48.63
C GLU A 397 2.54 10.25 47.96
N LYS A 398 1.30 10.55 48.34
CA LYS A 398 0.51 11.64 47.76
C LYS A 398 0.40 11.42 46.23
N ASN A 399 0.97 12.35 45.44
CA ASN A 399 0.95 12.31 43.98
C ASN A 399 2.28 11.84 43.36
N ARG A 400 3.15 11.22 44.14
CA ARG A 400 4.46 10.73 43.69
C ARG A 400 4.62 9.27 43.99
N SER A 401 5.27 8.56 43.12
CA SER A 401 5.57 7.15 43.29
C SER A 401 7.05 6.91 43.31
N PHE A 402 7.50 6.07 44.22
CA PHE A 402 8.84 5.54 44.25
C PHE A 402 8.88 4.17 43.62
N ILE A 403 9.58 4.06 42.52
CA ILE A 403 9.73 2.80 41.75
C ILE A 403 11.09 2.21 42.07
N ARG A 404 11.11 0.97 42.58
CA ARG A 404 12.33 0.21 42.82
C ARG A 404 12.61 -0.80 41.71
N PHE A 405 13.87 -1.03 41.48
CA PHE A 405 14.37 -1.98 40.48
C PHE A 405 15.16 -3.12 41.16
N LEU A 406 15.35 -4.19 40.40
CA LEU A 406 16.23 -5.27 40.87
C LEU A 406 17.65 -4.73 41.08
N ARG A 407 18.28 -5.17 42.14
CA ARG A 407 19.65 -4.76 42.48
C ARG A 407 20.58 -4.97 41.27
N ASP A 408 21.42 -3.99 40.98
CA ASP A 408 22.42 -4.00 39.90
C ASP A 408 21.85 -4.07 38.47
N SER A 409 20.52 -3.91 38.30
CA SER A 409 19.88 -3.88 36.95
C SER A 409 20.00 -2.53 36.26
N ILE A 410 20.21 -1.46 37.02
CA ILE A 410 20.30 -0.07 36.52
C ILE A 410 21.68 0.50 36.87
N ASN A 411 22.35 1.09 35.93
CA ASN A 411 23.57 1.88 36.18
C ASN A 411 23.16 3.31 36.52
N TRP A 412 23.03 3.58 37.82
CA TRP A 412 22.57 4.89 38.37
C TRP A 412 23.47 6.07 37.99
N GLN A 413 24.72 5.84 37.62
CA GLN A 413 25.62 6.91 37.14
C GLN A 413 25.17 7.47 35.77
N ARG A 414 24.34 6.72 35.08
CA ARG A 414 23.79 7.08 33.76
C ARG A 414 22.35 7.61 33.82
N VAL A 415 21.76 7.70 35.00
CA VAL A 415 20.41 8.23 35.19
C VAL A 415 20.50 9.60 35.81
N THR A 416 19.71 10.55 35.34
CA THR A 416 19.67 11.92 35.83
C THR A 416 18.23 12.37 36.11
N ALA A 417 18.05 13.27 37.06
CA ALA A 417 16.79 13.97 37.19
C ALA A 417 16.49 14.73 35.90
N GLY A 418 15.26 14.61 35.39
CA GLY A 418 14.86 15.09 34.05
C GLY A 418 14.77 14.00 32.98
N ASP A 419 15.33 12.81 33.20
CA ASP A 419 15.18 11.69 32.27
C ASP A 419 13.70 11.28 32.16
N THR A 420 13.24 11.00 30.94
CA THR A 420 11.85 10.54 30.70
C THR A 420 11.75 9.03 30.95
N VAL A 421 10.70 8.62 31.63
CA VAL A 421 10.44 7.21 31.95
C VAL A 421 9.33 6.67 31.03
N TYR A 422 9.58 5.53 30.41
CA TYR A 422 8.62 4.82 29.56
C TYR A 422 8.37 3.40 30.09
N LYS A 423 7.10 2.98 30.11
CA LYS A 423 6.71 1.59 30.34
C LYS A 423 6.86 0.81 29.02
N THR A 424 7.63 -0.24 29.04
CA THR A 424 7.99 -1.02 27.83
C THR A 424 7.35 -2.40 27.78
N SER A 425 6.89 -2.93 28.92
CA SER A 425 6.13 -4.19 28.98
C SER A 425 5.15 -4.21 30.16
N ASP A 426 4.03 -4.88 29.95
CA ASP A 426 2.98 -5.15 30.95
C ASP A 426 2.63 -6.65 30.89
N PRO A 427 3.19 -7.48 31.81
CA PRO A 427 2.96 -8.93 31.81
C PRO A 427 1.49 -9.30 32.08
N ALA A 428 0.71 -8.44 32.76
CA ALA A 428 -0.70 -8.70 33.01
C ALA A 428 -1.53 -8.52 31.73
N LEU A 429 -1.25 -7.46 30.97
CA LEU A 429 -1.85 -7.23 29.66
C LEU A 429 -1.48 -8.34 28.67
N ASP A 430 -0.20 -8.72 28.58
CA ASP A 430 0.28 -9.80 27.71
C ASP A 430 -0.45 -11.11 28.03
N LYS A 431 -0.62 -11.44 29.32
CA LYS A 431 -1.37 -12.62 29.75
C LYS A 431 -2.85 -12.55 29.35
N ALA A 432 -3.50 -11.43 29.56
CA ALA A 432 -4.90 -11.22 29.18
C ALA A 432 -5.11 -11.36 27.67
N LEU A 433 -4.20 -10.78 26.88
CA LEU A 433 -4.22 -10.88 25.42
C LEU A 433 -4.05 -12.33 24.95
N ARG A 434 -3.12 -13.10 25.52
CA ARG A 434 -2.96 -14.53 25.20
C ARG A 434 -4.21 -15.32 25.50
N GLN A 435 -4.82 -15.07 26.66
CA GLN A 435 -6.08 -15.72 27.03
C GLN A 435 -7.24 -15.42 26.10
N SER A 436 -7.16 -14.37 25.27
CA SER A 436 -8.23 -14.06 24.31
C SER A 436 -8.21 -14.96 23.07
N TYR A 437 -7.09 -15.61 22.74
CA TYR A 437 -6.94 -16.45 21.54
C TYR A 437 -6.38 -17.86 21.79
N GLU A 438 -5.79 -18.13 22.97
CA GLU A 438 -5.42 -19.47 23.42
C GLU A 438 -6.62 -20.15 24.08
N VAL A 439 -7.74 -20.26 23.35
CA VAL A 439 -9.02 -20.78 23.88
C VAL A 439 -9.43 -22.07 23.17
N GLU A 440 -10.03 -23.01 23.92
CA GLU A 440 -10.63 -24.23 23.36
C GLU A 440 -11.97 -23.96 22.66
N GLN A 441 -12.68 -22.93 23.08
CA GLN A 441 -13.98 -22.53 22.52
C GLN A 441 -13.87 -21.14 21.87
N PRO A 442 -14.54 -20.94 20.72
CA PRO A 442 -14.54 -19.65 20.03
C PRO A 442 -14.97 -18.49 20.94
N ASN A 443 -14.09 -17.49 21.06
CA ASN A 443 -14.33 -16.30 21.87
C ASN A 443 -15.19 -15.29 21.10
N TYR A 444 -14.87 -15.02 19.83
CA TYR A 444 -15.66 -14.16 18.96
C TYR A 444 -16.69 -14.98 18.17
N LYS A 445 -17.97 -14.58 18.27
CA LYS A 445 -19.08 -15.34 17.70
C LYS A 445 -19.85 -14.53 16.67
N ARG A 446 -20.23 -15.21 15.59
CA ARG A 446 -21.02 -14.64 14.49
C ARG A 446 -22.51 -14.81 14.74
N PRO A 447 -23.36 -13.86 14.34
CA PRO A 447 -24.79 -13.92 14.49
C PRO A 447 -25.42 -14.97 13.57
N ILE A 448 -26.43 -15.69 14.07
CA ILE A 448 -27.32 -16.52 13.26
C ILE A 448 -28.78 -16.20 13.60
N THR A 449 -29.63 -16.31 12.58
CA THR A 449 -31.09 -16.28 12.72
C THR A 449 -31.62 -17.72 12.68
N ALA A 450 -32.52 -18.06 13.62
CA ALA A 450 -33.18 -19.34 13.63
C ALA A 450 -34.67 -19.15 13.28
N THR A 451 -35.20 -19.95 12.35
CA THR A 451 -36.64 -20.03 12.06
C THR A 451 -37.12 -21.43 12.47
N VAL A 452 -38.18 -21.50 13.22
CA VAL A 452 -38.78 -22.76 13.70
C VAL A 452 -40.20 -22.88 13.18
N CYS A 453 -40.45 -23.93 12.37
CA CYS A 453 -41.75 -24.15 11.76
C CYS A 453 -42.30 -25.53 12.14
N GLY A 454 -43.62 -25.66 12.31
CA GLY A 454 -44.27 -26.92 12.52
C GLY A 454 -45.69 -26.85 13.08
N GLN A 455 -46.41 -27.97 12.93
CA GLN A 455 -47.75 -28.17 13.49
C GLN A 455 -47.91 -29.59 14.06
N VAL A 456 -48.85 -29.76 14.94
CA VAL A 456 -49.13 -31.07 15.53
C VAL A 456 -49.31 -32.13 14.46
N GLY A 457 -48.65 -33.29 14.61
CA GLY A 457 -48.68 -34.40 13.66
C GLY A 457 -47.68 -34.33 12.51
N GLN A 458 -46.91 -33.23 12.39
CA GLN A 458 -45.86 -33.06 11.39
C GLN A 458 -44.47 -32.99 12.05
N PRO A 459 -43.39 -33.26 11.34
CA PRO A 459 -42.03 -33.02 11.82
C PRO A 459 -41.80 -31.53 12.16
N LEU A 460 -40.94 -31.28 13.14
CA LEU A 460 -40.42 -29.91 13.41
C LEU A 460 -39.33 -29.62 12.42
N VAL A 461 -39.40 -28.47 11.79
CA VAL A 461 -38.36 -27.92 10.90
C VAL A 461 -37.62 -26.78 11.62
N LEU A 462 -36.29 -26.88 11.68
CA LEU A 462 -35.39 -25.81 12.12
C LEU A 462 -34.54 -25.35 10.94
N SER A 463 -34.64 -24.08 10.59
CA SER A 463 -33.77 -23.41 9.64
C SER A 463 -32.82 -22.47 10.40
N LEU A 464 -31.51 -22.55 10.07
CA LEU A 464 -30.50 -21.60 10.53
C LEU A 464 -29.96 -20.83 9.35
N GLN A 465 -29.91 -19.49 9.47
CA GLN A 465 -29.31 -18.60 8.49
C GLN A 465 -28.17 -17.81 9.12
N ASP A 466 -27.03 -17.74 8.43
CA ASP A 466 -25.90 -16.93 8.85
C ASP A 466 -25.93 -15.51 8.28
N GLU A 467 -24.95 -14.69 8.67
CA GLU A 467 -24.79 -13.28 8.24
C GLU A 467 -24.54 -13.09 6.74
N GLU A 468 -24.13 -14.15 6.03
CA GLU A 468 -23.93 -14.16 4.58
C GLU A 468 -25.13 -14.73 3.80
N GLY A 469 -26.21 -15.07 4.52
CA GLY A 469 -27.42 -15.60 3.91
C GLY A 469 -27.36 -17.09 3.56
N ARG A 470 -26.35 -17.85 4.07
CA ARG A 470 -26.35 -19.32 3.92
C ARG A 470 -27.41 -19.89 4.82
N VAL A 471 -28.20 -20.79 4.29
CA VAL A 471 -29.33 -21.44 4.99
C VAL A 471 -29.13 -22.93 5.04
N VAL A 472 -29.39 -23.51 6.21
CA VAL A 472 -29.49 -24.96 6.39
C VAL A 472 -30.82 -25.30 7.06
N GLU A 473 -31.44 -26.40 6.64
CA GLU A 473 -32.69 -26.89 7.21
C GLU A 473 -32.54 -28.31 7.71
N VAL A 474 -33.09 -28.58 8.88
CA VAL A 474 -33.13 -29.93 9.49
C VAL A 474 -34.52 -30.21 10.00
N GLU A 475 -34.94 -31.49 9.86
CA GLU A 475 -36.25 -31.95 10.32
C GLU A 475 -36.11 -32.91 11.48
N SER A 476 -37.07 -32.89 12.40
CA SER A 476 -37.13 -33.83 13.51
C SER A 476 -37.56 -35.22 13.02
N ASN A 477 -36.97 -36.29 13.62
CA ASN A 477 -37.36 -37.68 13.32
C ASN A 477 -38.74 -38.02 13.87
N GLN A 478 -39.34 -37.20 14.72
CA GLN A 478 -40.63 -37.41 15.37
C GLN A 478 -41.57 -36.28 15.06
N ALA A 479 -42.85 -36.61 14.87
CA ALA A 479 -43.89 -35.60 14.69
C ALA A 479 -44.13 -34.83 16.00
N ILE A 480 -44.48 -33.55 15.87
CA ILE A 480 -44.83 -32.66 17.00
C ILE A 480 -46.07 -33.18 17.70
N GLU A 481 -46.03 -33.28 19.01
CA GLU A 481 -47.18 -33.70 19.85
C GLU A 481 -48.00 -32.49 20.28
N ALA A 482 -49.30 -32.71 20.56
CA ALA A 482 -50.13 -31.70 21.16
C ALA A 482 -49.75 -31.49 22.62
N ALA A 483 -49.70 -30.24 23.08
CA ALA A 483 -49.42 -29.91 24.48
C ALA A 483 -50.54 -30.39 25.40
N GLN A 484 -50.20 -31.20 26.43
CA GLN A 484 -51.16 -31.64 27.44
C GLN A 484 -51.38 -30.58 28.51
N ASN A 485 -50.39 -29.79 28.88
CA ASN A 485 -50.43 -28.76 29.91
C ASN A 485 -50.01 -27.37 29.40
N ARG A 486 -48.76 -27.26 28.95
CA ARG A 486 -48.18 -25.99 28.49
C ARG A 486 -47.52 -26.15 27.12
N PRO A 487 -47.91 -25.41 26.11
CA PRO A 487 -47.23 -25.44 24.83
C PRO A 487 -45.80 -24.88 24.94
N THR A 488 -44.94 -25.21 23.98
CA THR A 488 -43.58 -24.67 23.86
C THR A 488 -43.67 -23.19 23.52
N ASP A 489 -43.18 -22.35 24.41
CA ASP A 489 -43.14 -20.91 24.22
C ASP A 489 -41.80 -20.43 23.59
N GLU A 490 -41.81 -19.20 23.06
CA GLU A 490 -40.64 -18.60 22.43
C GLU A 490 -39.43 -18.51 23.39
N ALA A 491 -39.64 -18.21 24.65
CA ALA A 491 -38.58 -18.16 25.68
C ALA A 491 -37.87 -19.50 25.83
N SER A 492 -38.64 -20.61 25.78
CA SER A 492 -38.10 -21.96 25.80
C SER A 492 -37.31 -22.33 24.54
N LEU A 493 -37.81 -21.93 23.36
CA LEU A 493 -37.10 -22.07 22.09
C LEU A 493 -35.80 -21.32 22.13
N ARG A 494 -35.81 -20.02 22.44
CA ARG A 494 -34.63 -19.15 22.53
C ARG A 494 -33.60 -19.71 23.52
N LYS A 495 -34.05 -20.22 24.67
CA LYS A 495 -33.18 -20.86 25.69
C LYS A 495 -32.47 -22.11 25.17
N GLN A 496 -33.16 -22.97 24.41
CA GLN A 496 -32.58 -24.24 23.94
C GLN A 496 -31.73 -24.05 22.66
N LEU A 497 -32.21 -23.26 21.69
CA LEU A 497 -31.51 -22.97 20.46
C LEU A 497 -30.32 -22.05 20.68
N GLY A 498 -30.39 -21.13 21.65
CA GLY A 498 -29.27 -20.23 22.00
C GLY A 498 -28.11 -20.91 22.77
N ARG A 499 -28.18 -22.23 23.07
CA ARG A 499 -27.06 -22.97 23.70
C ARG A 499 -25.96 -23.29 22.68
N LEU A 500 -25.27 -22.24 22.18
CA LEU A 500 -24.25 -22.31 21.14
C LEU A 500 -22.83 -22.11 21.69
N GLY A 501 -22.61 -22.37 23.00
CA GLY A 501 -21.36 -21.99 23.70
C GLY A 501 -20.10 -22.55 23.10
N SER A 502 -20.08 -23.76 22.55
CA SER A 502 -18.92 -24.42 21.93
C SER A 502 -18.76 -24.12 20.43
N THR A 503 -19.58 -23.23 19.85
CA THR A 503 -19.60 -22.95 18.43
C THR A 503 -19.18 -21.49 18.15
N ALA A 504 -18.86 -21.18 16.92
CA ALA A 504 -18.55 -19.83 16.47
C ALA A 504 -19.80 -18.94 16.27
N PHE A 505 -20.94 -19.35 16.80
CA PHE A 505 -22.23 -18.67 16.60
C PHE A 505 -22.86 -18.18 17.89
N HIS A 506 -23.68 -17.14 17.76
CA HIS A 506 -24.67 -16.77 18.77
C HIS A 506 -26.03 -16.55 18.09
N LEU A 507 -27.10 -16.82 18.83
CA LEU A 507 -28.46 -16.63 18.31
C LEU A 507 -28.86 -15.16 18.44
N GLU A 508 -28.90 -14.47 17.31
CA GLU A 508 -29.31 -13.05 17.21
C GLU A 508 -30.84 -12.94 17.16
N ALA A 509 -31.45 -13.58 16.21
CA ALA A 509 -32.91 -13.54 16.02
C ALA A 509 -33.54 -14.94 16.02
N LEU A 510 -34.79 -15.01 16.48
CA LEU A 510 -35.60 -16.22 16.43
C LEU A 510 -36.96 -15.84 15.82
N ASP A 511 -37.29 -16.52 14.69
CA ASP A 511 -38.59 -16.45 14.07
C ASP A 511 -39.38 -17.71 14.44
N ASN A 512 -40.44 -17.52 15.22
CA ASN A 512 -41.27 -18.64 15.69
C ASN A 512 -42.54 -18.74 14.85
N GLN A 513 -42.55 -19.71 13.95
CA GLN A 513 -43.68 -20.07 13.07
C GLN A 513 -44.37 -21.40 13.49
N LEU A 514 -44.30 -21.74 14.77
CA LEU A 514 -45.04 -22.91 15.30
C LEU A 514 -46.54 -22.62 15.41
N ALA A 515 -47.35 -23.61 15.01
CA ALA A 515 -48.78 -23.55 15.26
C ALA A 515 -49.08 -23.63 16.78
N ASP A 516 -50.21 -23.02 17.17
CA ASP A 516 -50.67 -23.05 18.56
C ASP A 516 -50.80 -24.50 19.09
N GLY A 517 -50.49 -24.66 20.37
CA GLY A 517 -50.66 -25.94 21.07
C GLY A 517 -49.56 -26.98 20.82
N CYS A 518 -48.47 -26.64 20.14
CA CYS A 518 -47.35 -27.54 19.92
C CYS A 518 -46.54 -27.77 21.22
N MET A 519 -46.15 -29.04 21.46
CA MET A 519 -45.19 -29.41 22.52
C MET A 519 -43.96 -30.03 21.90
N ILE A 520 -42.78 -29.45 22.15
CA ILE A 520 -41.51 -29.91 21.60
C ILE A 520 -40.58 -30.26 22.77
N PRO A 521 -40.12 -31.53 22.86
CA PRO A 521 -39.14 -31.93 23.87
C PRO A 521 -37.82 -31.17 23.71
N ALA A 522 -37.21 -30.75 24.83
CA ALA A 522 -35.90 -30.09 24.82
C ALA A 522 -34.79 -30.94 24.17
N SER A 523 -34.90 -32.29 24.25
CA SER A 523 -33.99 -33.22 23.57
C SER A 523 -34.04 -33.08 22.05
N THR A 524 -35.24 -32.92 21.48
CA THR A 524 -35.45 -32.73 20.04
C THR A 524 -34.87 -31.43 19.58
N LEU A 525 -35.15 -30.30 20.29
CA LEU A 525 -34.56 -28.98 19.98
C LEU A 525 -33.03 -29.03 20.06
N ASN A 526 -32.47 -29.69 21.07
CA ASN A 526 -31.02 -29.79 21.20
C ASN A 526 -30.38 -30.66 20.13
N GLN A 527 -31.06 -31.69 19.64
CA GLN A 527 -30.55 -32.50 18.52
C GLN A 527 -30.58 -31.69 17.23
N LEU A 528 -31.73 -31.14 16.88
CA LEU A 528 -31.87 -30.30 15.67
C LEU A 528 -30.88 -29.15 15.65
N ARG A 529 -30.69 -28.48 16.80
CA ARG A 529 -29.66 -27.40 16.90
C ARG A 529 -28.26 -27.93 16.55
N ARG A 530 -27.85 -29.09 17.10
CA ARG A 530 -26.53 -29.68 16.76
C ARG A 530 -26.43 -30.00 15.27
N ASP A 531 -27.41 -30.70 14.74
CA ASP A 531 -27.43 -31.12 13.33
C ASP A 531 -27.41 -29.93 12.38
N ALA A 532 -28.17 -28.88 12.69
CA ALA A 532 -28.18 -27.67 11.89
C ALA A 532 -26.85 -26.88 11.97
N VAL A 533 -26.26 -26.79 13.17
CA VAL A 533 -24.96 -26.13 13.35
C VAL A 533 -23.85 -26.90 12.61
N ASP A 534 -23.82 -28.24 12.74
CA ASP A 534 -22.81 -29.06 12.07
C ASP A 534 -22.93 -28.95 10.54
N GLN A 535 -24.15 -28.87 9.99
CA GLN A 535 -24.38 -28.64 8.58
C GLN A 535 -23.97 -27.23 8.16
N LEU A 536 -24.23 -26.19 8.96
CA LEU A 536 -23.87 -24.83 8.66
C LEU A 536 -22.33 -24.64 8.68
N VAL A 537 -21.63 -25.23 9.65
CA VAL A 537 -20.17 -25.26 9.70
C VAL A 537 -19.60 -25.97 8.47
N ALA A 538 -20.14 -27.16 8.12
CA ALA A 538 -19.70 -27.89 6.92
C ALA A 538 -19.97 -27.10 5.62
N LEU A 539 -21.07 -26.34 5.57
CA LEU A 539 -21.40 -25.50 4.43
C LEU A 539 -20.41 -24.31 4.30
N ARG A 540 -20.07 -23.67 5.42
CA ARG A 540 -19.09 -22.60 5.49
C ARG A 540 -17.68 -23.06 5.10
N ALA A 541 -17.26 -24.23 5.61
CA ALA A 541 -15.93 -24.79 5.35
C ALA A 541 -15.67 -25.18 3.89
N LYS A 542 -16.73 -25.26 3.06
CA LYS A 542 -16.56 -25.59 1.64
C LYS A 542 -15.70 -24.53 0.95
N PRO A 543 -14.60 -24.93 0.27
CA PRO A 543 -13.78 -23.98 -0.48
C PRO A 543 -14.62 -23.23 -1.52
N LEU A 544 -14.37 -21.95 -1.67
CA LEU A 544 -14.90 -21.17 -2.77
C LEU A 544 -14.43 -21.76 -4.10
N ARG A 545 -15.29 -21.70 -5.12
CA ARG A 545 -15.00 -22.22 -6.45
C ARG A 545 -14.98 -21.08 -7.45
N TRP A 546 -13.79 -20.57 -7.70
CA TRP A 546 -13.53 -19.61 -8.75
C TRP A 546 -13.39 -20.35 -10.10
N GLN A 547 -13.77 -19.69 -11.19
CA GLN A 547 -13.48 -20.20 -12.51
C GLN A 547 -11.95 -20.19 -12.70
N LEU A 548 -11.41 -21.29 -13.23
CA LEU A 548 -9.96 -21.40 -13.48
C LEU A 548 -9.77 -22.00 -14.87
N ALA A 549 -9.01 -21.33 -15.72
CA ALA A 549 -8.67 -21.79 -17.06
C ALA A 549 -7.96 -23.16 -16.99
N GLU A 550 -8.44 -24.17 -17.72
CA GLU A 550 -7.94 -25.54 -17.68
C GLU A 550 -6.55 -25.67 -18.34
N ASN A 551 -6.31 -24.92 -19.40
CA ASN A 551 -5.09 -25.01 -20.19
C ASN A 551 -4.01 -24.03 -19.70
N ARG A 552 -2.76 -24.51 -19.75
CA ARG A 552 -1.58 -23.67 -19.70
C ARG A 552 -1.36 -22.98 -21.08
N GLU A 553 -2.34 -22.28 -21.58
CA GLU A 553 -2.28 -21.59 -22.88
C GLU A 553 -1.18 -20.51 -22.92
N LEU A 554 -0.75 -20.04 -21.75
CA LEU A 554 0.31 -19.04 -21.61
C LEU A 554 1.71 -19.58 -21.95
N LYS A 555 1.93 -20.90 -21.93
CA LYS A 555 3.21 -21.48 -22.42
C LYS A 555 3.42 -21.28 -23.93
N GLY A 556 2.35 -21.14 -24.71
CA GLY A 556 2.40 -20.87 -26.14
C GLY A 556 2.52 -19.38 -26.48
N GLU A 557 1.88 -18.51 -25.70
CA GLU A 557 1.89 -17.05 -25.96
C GLU A 557 3.10 -16.33 -25.34
N MET A 558 3.70 -16.90 -24.29
CA MET A 558 4.89 -16.35 -23.65
C MET A 558 6.22 -16.73 -24.32
N GLY A 559 6.20 -17.66 -25.27
CA GLY A 559 7.35 -18.08 -26.08
C GLY A 559 7.48 -17.23 -27.35
N ASP A 560 8.52 -16.41 -27.39
CA ASP A 560 9.12 -15.85 -28.60
C ASP A 560 8.29 -14.96 -29.53
N LEU A 561 7.94 -13.77 -29.08
CA LEU A 561 7.49 -12.67 -29.96
C LEU A 561 8.50 -12.29 -31.07
N ARG A 562 9.73 -12.83 -31.04
CA ARG A 562 10.75 -12.60 -32.07
C ARG A 562 10.61 -13.51 -33.30
N THR A 563 9.92 -14.65 -33.20
CA THR A 563 9.82 -15.60 -34.32
C THR A 563 8.70 -15.28 -35.30
N GLU A 564 7.69 -14.50 -34.96
CA GLU A 564 6.61 -14.16 -35.87
C GLU A 564 6.91 -12.96 -36.80
N ALA A 565 7.84 -12.08 -36.42
CA ALA A 565 8.21 -10.93 -37.25
C ALA A 565 9.01 -11.29 -38.52
N SER A 566 9.53 -12.53 -38.64
CA SER A 566 10.34 -12.96 -39.77
C SER A 566 9.61 -13.77 -40.82
N SER A 567 8.31 -14.08 -40.73
CA SER A 567 7.55 -14.95 -41.63
C SER A 567 6.30 -14.37 -42.28
N LEU A 568 6.05 -13.07 -42.19
CA LEU A 568 4.90 -12.46 -42.87
C LEU A 568 5.31 -11.86 -44.22
N THR A 569 5.35 -12.72 -45.25
CA THR A 569 5.08 -12.29 -46.63
C THR A 569 3.57 -12.12 -46.79
N PRO A 570 3.08 -11.10 -47.47
CA PRO A 570 1.65 -10.85 -47.59
C PRO A 570 1.01 -11.82 -48.57
N SER A 571 0.20 -12.76 -48.09
CA SER A 571 -0.78 -13.47 -48.93
C SER A 571 -2.15 -12.88 -48.66
N SER A 572 -2.71 -12.31 -49.75
CA SER A 572 -4.09 -11.93 -49.88
C SER A 572 -5.01 -13.13 -49.67
N ASN A 573 -5.96 -13.09 -48.76
CA ASN A 573 -7.38 -13.38 -48.95
C ASN A 573 -8.13 -13.80 -47.69
N SER A 574 -9.24 -13.12 -47.52
CA SER A 574 -10.55 -13.57 -46.98
C SER A 574 -10.76 -13.77 -45.49
N SER A 575 -11.53 -12.82 -44.93
CA SER A 575 -12.78 -13.00 -44.17
C SER A 575 -12.96 -14.31 -43.42
N ASP A 576 -13.13 -14.13 -42.12
CA ASP A 576 -13.96 -14.84 -41.17
C ASP A 576 -13.21 -15.16 -39.86
N LEU A 577 -13.33 -14.26 -38.93
CA LEU A 577 -13.19 -14.55 -37.49
C LEU A 577 -14.39 -13.94 -36.74
N PRO A 578 -15.02 -14.67 -35.85
CA PRO A 578 -16.18 -14.18 -35.13
C PRO A 578 -15.82 -13.14 -34.09
N LEU A 579 -16.39 -11.94 -34.28
CA LEU A 579 -16.38 -10.87 -33.29
C LEU A 579 -17.20 -11.30 -32.06
N TYR A 580 -16.51 -11.53 -30.94
CA TYR A 580 -17.16 -11.49 -29.63
C TYR A 580 -17.51 -10.05 -29.30
N SER A 581 -18.74 -9.68 -29.51
CA SER A 581 -19.30 -8.41 -29.04
C SER A 581 -19.55 -8.48 -27.56
N SER A 582 -18.59 -7.99 -26.75
CA SER A 582 -18.88 -7.49 -25.41
C SER A 582 -19.66 -6.20 -25.56
N GLY A 583 -20.92 -6.20 -25.14
CA GLY A 583 -21.77 -5.01 -25.13
C GLY A 583 -21.32 -4.02 -24.05
N LEU A 584 -20.24 -3.31 -24.28
CA LEU A 584 -19.87 -2.12 -23.55
C LEU A 584 -20.35 -0.90 -24.35
N LYS A 585 -21.33 -0.19 -23.78
CA LYS A 585 -21.76 1.11 -24.26
C LYS A 585 -20.58 2.06 -24.27
N SER A 586 -20.38 2.72 -25.40
CA SER A 586 -19.46 3.85 -25.53
C SER A 586 -19.72 4.89 -24.45
N PRO A 587 -18.69 5.56 -23.90
CA PRO A 587 -18.88 6.62 -22.93
C PRO A 587 -19.73 7.75 -23.51
N PRO A 588 -20.53 8.44 -22.69
CA PRO A 588 -21.34 9.56 -23.16
C PRO A 588 -20.42 10.68 -23.65
N GLY A 589 -20.74 11.26 -24.79
CA GLY A 589 -20.02 12.37 -25.40
C GLY A 589 -19.98 13.58 -24.46
N PRO A 590 -19.01 14.49 -24.66
CA PRO A 590 -18.81 15.62 -23.79
C PRO A 590 -20.01 16.58 -23.82
N LEU A 591 -20.36 17.06 -22.60
CA LEU A 591 -21.34 18.14 -22.42
C LEU A 591 -20.86 19.39 -23.13
N ALA A 592 -21.77 20.02 -23.86
CA ALA A 592 -21.56 21.20 -24.65
C ALA A 592 -20.97 22.35 -23.82
N GLU A 593 -19.79 22.85 -24.22
CA GLU A 593 -19.25 24.13 -23.78
C GLU A 593 -19.79 25.28 -24.64
N PRO A 594 -19.88 26.52 -24.11
CA PRO A 594 -20.33 27.66 -24.85
C PRO A 594 -19.30 28.10 -25.90
N GLN A 595 -19.80 28.40 -27.06
CA GLN A 595 -19.05 28.88 -28.22
C GLN A 595 -18.28 30.17 -27.94
N LEU A 596 -16.95 30.12 -28.11
CA LEU A 596 -16.10 31.27 -28.39
C LEU A 596 -15.62 31.12 -29.82
N GLU A 597 -16.10 32.03 -30.70
CA GLU A 597 -15.65 32.14 -32.06
C GLU A 597 -14.20 32.63 -32.16
N GLY A 598 -13.43 32.02 -33.01
CA GLY A 598 -12.30 32.67 -33.65
C GLY A 598 -10.93 31.98 -33.57
N CYS A 599 -10.53 31.43 -34.72
CA CYS A 599 -9.25 30.86 -35.16
C CYS A 599 -9.17 29.34 -35.21
N ALA A 600 -9.48 28.79 -36.35
CA ALA A 600 -9.17 27.42 -36.72
C ALA A 600 -7.66 27.27 -37.01
N PRO A 601 -6.96 26.32 -36.40
CA PRO A 601 -5.71 25.84 -36.94
C PRO A 601 -5.97 24.79 -38.02
N SER A 602 -5.30 24.94 -39.13
CA SER A 602 -5.25 24.02 -40.26
C SER A 602 -4.87 22.62 -39.82
N GLN A 603 -5.69 21.62 -40.17
CA GLN A 603 -5.34 20.21 -40.00
C GLN A 603 -4.05 19.88 -40.78
N PRO A 604 -3.08 19.20 -40.20
CA PRO A 604 -2.00 18.59 -40.98
C PRO A 604 -2.58 17.32 -41.63
N ASN A 605 -2.40 17.20 -42.94
CA ASN A 605 -2.62 15.96 -43.68
C ASN A 605 -1.85 14.81 -43.08
N PRO A 606 -2.40 13.60 -42.97
CA PRO A 606 -1.64 12.44 -42.62
C PRO A 606 -0.68 12.07 -43.74
N THR A 607 0.55 12.58 -43.69
CA THR A 607 1.63 11.98 -44.46
C THR A 607 1.91 10.59 -43.91
N GLN A 608 1.68 9.59 -44.71
CA GLN A 608 2.15 8.22 -44.53
C GLN A 608 3.65 8.23 -44.22
N GLY A 609 4.01 8.16 -42.95
CA GLY A 609 5.30 7.71 -42.48
C GLY A 609 5.20 6.19 -42.32
N GLY A 610 5.69 5.44 -43.27
CA GLY A 610 5.86 4.00 -43.17
C GLY A 610 6.76 3.71 -41.99
N ASN A 611 6.23 2.95 -41.02
CA ASN A 611 7.02 2.32 -39.98
C ASN A 611 7.71 1.11 -40.62
N ASP A 612 8.79 1.36 -41.38
CA ASP A 612 9.74 0.29 -41.70
C ASP A 612 10.44 -0.07 -40.38
N GLY A 613 10.21 -1.26 -39.87
CA GLY A 613 10.78 -1.81 -38.65
C GLY A 613 12.31 -2.06 -38.70
N ALA A 614 13.06 -1.03 -39.09
CA ALA A 614 14.49 -1.02 -38.91
C ALA A 614 14.79 -0.45 -37.52
N LEU A 615 15.35 -1.26 -36.63
CA LEU A 615 15.99 -0.80 -35.39
C LEU A 615 16.88 0.40 -35.72
N PRO A 616 16.87 1.48 -34.88
CA PRO A 616 17.85 2.54 -35.02
C PRO A 616 19.24 1.91 -35.02
N SER A 617 20.08 2.29 -36.01
CA SER A 617 21.39 1.67 -36.28
C SER A 617 22.39 1.76 -35.13
N SER A 618 22.09 2.47 -34.07
CA SER A 618 22.70 2.48 -32.73
C SER A 618 21.83 3.25 -31.73
N PRO A 619 21.77 2.82 -30.47
CA PRO A 619 21.05 3.55 -29.43
C PRO A 619 21.67 4.94 -29.24
N TYR A 620 20.82 5.93 -28.90
CA TYR A 620 21.21 7.31 -28.67
C TYR A 620 20.99 7.73 -27.23
N LEU A 621 21.65 8.83 -26.83
CA LEU A 621 21.53 9.37 -25.48
C LEU A 621 20.43 10.40 -25.38
N ILE A 622 19.73 10.39 -24.24
CA ILE A 622 18.71 11.38 -23.85
C ILE A 622 19.18 12.06 -22.56
N PRO A 623 19.52 13.36 -22.58
CA PRO A 623 19.80 14.11 -21.36
C PRO A 623 18.50 14.37 -20.59
N TYR A 624 18.53 14.10 -19.28
CA TYR A 624 17.44 14.41 -18.33
C TYR A 624 17.96 15.46 -17.35
N VAL A 625 17.42 16.66 -17.43
CA VAL A 625 17.93 17.86 -16.73
C VAL A 625 16.95 18.38 -15.68
N ARG A 626 17.47 18.97 -14.60
CA ARG A 626 16.69 19.43 -13.45
C ARG A 626 16.86 20.91 -13.10
N ASN A 627 17.70 21.65 -13.83
CA ASN A 627 17.87 23.08 -13.63
C ASN A 627 18.15 23.81 -14.94
N TRP A 628 18.13 25.13 -14.90
CA TRP A 628 18.30 25.98 -16.08
C TRP A 628 19.69 25.87 -16.70
N GLU A 629 20.76 25.80 -15.89
CA GLU A 629 22.13 25.68 -16.41
C GLU A 629 22.29 24.41 -17.24
N GLN A 630 21.79 23.28 -16.69
CA GLN A 630 21.80 22.00 -17.41
C GLN A 630 20.95 22.06 -18.68
N PHE A 631 19.76 22.70 -18.61
CA PHE A 631 18.89 22.84 -19.77
C PHE A 631 19.52 23.67 -20.88
N ASP A 632 20.10 24.84 -20.56
CA ASP A 632 20.76 25.71 -21.52
C ASP A 632 21.97 25.00 -22.17
N VAL A 633 22.73 24.19 -21.41
CA VAL A 633 23.78 23.32 -21.96
C VAL A 633 23.20 22.25 -22.87
N ALA A 634 22.11 21.57 -22.48
CA ALA A 634 21.46 20.53 -23.29
C ALA A 634 21.04 21.09 -24.67
N LEU A 635 20.53 22.32 -24.71
CA LEU A 635 20.19 23.00 -25.96
C LEU A 635 21.38 23.24 -26.91
N THR A 636 22.62 23.30 -26.39
CA THR A 636 23.84 23.46 -27.22
C THR A 636 24.35 22.12 -27.77
N LEU A 637 23.97 20.97 -27.14
CA LEU A 637 24.43 19.64 -27.51
C LEU A 637 23.63 19.06 -28.68
N PRO A 638 24.16 18.05 -29.40
CA PRO A 638 23.55 17.53 -30.62
C PRO A 638 22.44 16.48 -30.35
N TYR A 639 21.62 16.69 -29.33
CA TYR A 639 20.52 15.78 -28.98
C TYR A 639 19.18 16.29 -29.53
N SER A 640 18.39 15.37 -30.07
CA SER A 640 17.07 15.67 -30.61
C SER A 640 15.95 15.56 -29.55
N GLU A 641 16.21 14.92 -28.44
CA GLU A 641 15.26 14.72 -27.32
C GLU A 641 15.91 15.20 -26.04
N ILE A 642 15.17 15.96 -25.23
CA ILE A 642 15.62 16.47 -23.94
C ILE A 642 14.46 16.26 -22.94
N TYR A 643 14.75 15.58 -21.82
CA TYR A 643 13.82 15.46 -20.71
C TYR A 643 14.09 16.53 -19.67
N ILE A 644 13.01 17.14 -19.16
CA ILE A 644 13.14 18.22 -18.19
C ILE A 644 12.21 17.99 -16.99
N GLU A 645 12.75 18.07 -15.76
CA GLU A 645 12.04 18.04 -14.48
C GLU A 645 12.35 19.33 -13.71
N LEU A 646 11.36 20.18 -13.52
CA LEU A 646 11.49 21.43 -12.75
C LEU A 646 10.56 21.38 -11.54
N GLU A 647 11.02 21.96 -10.43
CA GLU A 647 10.24 22.06 -9.19
C GLU A 647 8.96 22.90 -9.35
N ASP A 648 9.01 23.92 -10.21
CA ASP A 648 7.89 24.81 -10.47
C ASP A 648 7.30 24.57 -11.86
N PRO A 649 6.07 24.02 -11.96
CA PRO A 649 5.44 23.68 -13.23
C PRO A 649 5.18 24.90 -14.15
N ARG A 650 5.19 26.11 -13.58
CA ARG A 650 5.05 27.37 -14.37
C ARG A 650 6.24 27.63 -15.28
N LYS A 651 7.40 27.07 -14.96
CA LYS A 651 8.66 27.26 -15.71
C LYS A 651 8.74 26.42 -16.99
N TYR A 652 7.90 25.39 -17.16
CA TYR A 652 7.96 24.52 -18.34
C TYR A 652 7.65 25.28 -19.65
N ALA A 653 6.70 26.23 -19.64
CA ALA A 653 6.41 27.03 -20.82
C ALA A 653 7.64 27.85 -21.27
N GLU A 654 8.41 28.40 -20.33
CA GLU A 654 9.67 29.09 -20.62
C GLU A 654 10.72 28.15 -21.19
N ALA A 655 10.83 26.92 -20.66
CA ALA A 655 11.76 25.93 -21.18
C ALA A 655 11.45 25.57 -22.64
N VAL A 656 10.18 25.34 -22.96
CA VAL A 656 9.75 25.06 -24.33
C VAL A 656 10.04 26.26 -25.25
N GLN A 657 9.75 27.47 -24.79
CA GLN A 657 10.05 28.69 -25.55
C GLN A 657 11.54 28.80 -25.85
N ARG A 658 12.43 28.65 -24.87
CA ARG A 658 13.90 28.67 -25.07
C ARG A 658 14.34 27.60 -26.08
N ALA A 659 13.76 26.41 -26.06
CA ALA A 659 14.06 25.38 -27.03
C ALA A 659 13.66 25.80 -28.45
N ARG A 660 12.48 26.40 -28.64
CA ARG A 660 12.03 26.91 -29.96
C ARG A 660 12.90 28.08 -30.46
N GLU A 661 13.35 28.96 -29.58
CA GLU A 661 14.29 30.04 -29.91
C GLU A 661 15.66 29.46 -30.37
N ALA A 662 16.17 28.45 -29.68
CA ALA A 662 17.38 27.74 -30.06
C ALA A 662 17.24 27.03 -31.43
N GLU A 663 16.09 26.39 -31.70
CA GLU A 663 15.76 25.80 -33.00
C GLU A 663 15.80 26.83 -34.15
N GLN A 664 15.25 28.01 -33.91
CA GLN A 664 15.27 29.10 -34.90
C GLN A 664 16.71 29.61 -35.19
N GLN A 665 17.59 29.58 -34.19
CA GLN A 665 18.96 30.05 -34.33
C GLN A 665 19.88 29.07 -35.07
N ASP A 666 19.77 27.78 -34.79
CA ASP A 666 20.71 26.76 -35.29
C ASP A 666 20.08 25.71 -36.24
N GLY A 667 18.76 25.78 -36.45
CA GLY A 667 18.02 24.92 -37.38
C GLY A 667 17.85 23.47 -36.90
N ARG A 668 18.31 23.13 -35.70
CA ARG A 668 18.21 21.75 -35.14
C ARG A 668 16.91 21.60 -34.39
N LYS A 669 16.05 20.65 -34.80
CA LYS A 669 14.82 20.30 -34.11
C LYS A 669 15.12 19.59 -32.79
N ARG A 670 14.39 19.97 -31.72
CA ARG A 670 14.50 19.38 -30.40
C ARG A 670 13.12 19.08 -29.85
N GLU A 671 12.91 17.85 -29.41
CA GLU A 671 11.70 17.46 -28.69
C GLU A 671 11.91 17.66 -27.18
N ILE A 672 11.05 18.43 -26.58
CA ILE A 672 11.05 18.68 -25.14
C ILE A 672 9.99 17.82 -24.46
N TRP A 673 10.44 16.90 -23.61
CA TRP A 673 9.62 16.01 -22.84
C TRP A 673 9.60 16.43 -21.38
N VAL A 674 8.42 16.71 -20.88
CA VAL A 674 8.24 17.23 -19.52
C VAL A 674 7.96 16.10 -18.56
N ALA A 675 8.66 16.09 -17.42
CA ALA A 675 8.42 15.16 -16.31
C ALA A 675 7.53 15.85 -15.25
N PRO A 676 6.25 15.48 -15.13
CA PRO A 676 5.37 15.99 -14.07
C PRO A 676 5.83 15.53 -12.68
N PRO A 677 5.29 16.10 -11.59
CA PRO A 677 5.46 15.53 -10.25
C PRO A 677 5.14 14.03 -10.24
N ARG A 678 5.91 13.24 -9.48
CA ARG A 678 5.77 11.77 -9.48
C ARG A 678 4.43 11.31 -8.91
N MET A 679 3.90 12.01 -7.91
CA MET A 679 2.58 11.77 -7.35
C MET A 679 1.61 12.88 -7.76
N PHE A 680 0.37 12.50 -7.96
CA PHE A 680 -0.74 13.40 -8.22
C PHE A 680 -1.86 13.06 -7.24
N LYS A 681 -2.33 14.03 -6.48
CA LYS A 681 -3.43 13.85 -5.53
C LYS A 681 -4.69 14.54 -6.01
N THR A 682 -5.82 14.00 -5.61
CA THR A 682 -7.10 14.65 -5.84
C THR A 682 -7.05 16.11 -5.34
N GLY A 683 -7.44 17.05 -6.22
CA GLY A 683 -7.38 18.50 -5.96
C GLY A 683 -6.14 19.22 -6.49
N GLU A 684 -5.16 18.50 -7.04
CA GLU A 684 -3.97 19.07 -7.67
C GLU A 684 -4.12 19.31 -9.18
N ASP A 685 -5.34 19.30 -9.72
CA ASP A 685 -5.64 19.52 -11.14
C ASP A 685 -5.00 20.81 -11.73
N PHE A 686 -4.69 21.79 -10.89
CA PHE A 686 -4.02 23.01 -11.33
C PHE A 686 -2.61 22.76 -11.87
N ILE A 687 -1.89 21.75 -11.34
CA ILE A 687 -0.57 21.35 -11.83
C ILE A 687 -0.71 20.79 -13.24
N THR A 688 -1.62 19.81 -13.43
CA THR A 688 -1.88 19.22 -14.75
C THR A 688 -2.32 20.26 -15.77
N LYS A 689 -3.19 21.21 -15.39
CA LYS A 689 -3.62 22.31 -16.26
C LYS A 689 -2.46 23.22 -16.69
N GLN A 690 -1.45 23.41 -15.85
CA GLN A 690 -0.24 24.18 -16.21
C GLN A 690 0.66 23.40 -17.16
N LEU A 691 0.84 22.08 -16.89
CA LEU A 691 1.61 21.19 -17.75
C LEU A 691 1.03 21.13 -19.16
N LEU A 692 -0.27 20.93 -19.30
CA LEU A 692 -0.95 20.87 -20.60
C LEU A 692 -0.83 22.16 -21.43
N LYS A 693 -0.58 23.30 -20.79
CA LYS A 693 -0.43 24.61 -21.47
C LYS A 693 1.02 24.94 -21.83
N CYS A 694 2.01 24.16 -21.41
CA CYS A 694 3.41 24.51 -21.64
C CYS A 694 3.89 24.33 -23.07
N GLY A 695 3.13 23.62 -23.93
CA GLY A 695 3.47 23.39 -25.34
C GLY A 695 4.61 22.40 -25.56
N ALA A 696 4.85 21.48 -24.61
CA ALA A 696 5.82 20.41 -24.73
C ALA A 696 5.46 19.43 -25.85
N ASP A 697 6.46 18.75 -26.41
CA ASP A 697 6.27 17.74 -27.44
C ASP A 697 5.72 16.42 -26.88
N GLY A 698 5.96 16.15 -25.59
CA GLY A 698 5.44 15.00 -24.89
C GLY A 698 5.64 15.07 -23.37
N PHE A 699 5.10 14.07 -22.67
CA PHE A 699 5.13 13.99 -21.22
C PHE A 699 5.62 12.61 -20.75
N LEU A 700 6.29 12.56 -19.60
CA LEU A 700 6.60 11.34 -18.91
C LEU A 700 5.43 10.95 -18.01
N ALA A 701 4.78 9.82 -18.25
CA ALA A 701 3.81 9.24 -17.33
C ALA A 701 4.55 8.62 -16.15
N ARG A 702 4.38 9.19 -14.96
CA ARG A 702 5.13 8.84 -13.74
C ARG A 702 4.27 8.14 -12.69
N ASN A 703 2.96 8.12 -12.88
CA ASN A 703 1.98 7.38 -12.09
C ASN A 703 0.80 7.01 -12.99
N HIS A 704 -0.11 6.20 -12.47
CA HIS A 704 -1.25 5.71 -13.25
C HIS A 704 -2.27 6.81 -13.57
N GLU A 705 -2.36 7.86 -12.75
CA GLU A 705 -3.25 9.01 -13.00
C GLU A 705 -2.82 9.80 -14.24
N HIS A 706 -1.52 9.88 -14.51
CA HIS A 706 -1.00 10.54 -15.71
C HIS A 706 -1.47 9.85 -16.99
N LEU A 707 -1.67 8.53 -16.98
CA LEU A 707 -2.14 7.79 -18.13
C LEU A 707 -3.49 8.34 -18.63
N THR A 708 -4.41 8.62 -17.72
CA THR A 708 -5.70 9.24 -18.03
C THR A 708 -5.56 10.73 -18.31
N ALA A 709 -4.89 11.47 -17.43
CA ALA A 709 -4.84 12.93 -17.49
C ALA A 709 -4.09 13.46 -18.72
N LEU A 710 -3.13 12.71 -19.27
CA LEU A 710 -2.29 13.08 -20.39
C LEU A 710 -2.62 12.26 -21.67
N SER A 711 -3.71 11.47 -21.68
CA SER A 711 -4.06 10.52 -22.76
C SER A 711 -4.19 11.12 -24.16
N GLN A 712 -4.45 12.45 -24.26
CA GLN A 712 -4.54 13.18 -25.53
C GLN A 712 -3.18 13.69 -26.03
N HIS A 713 -2.09 13.36 -25.33
CA HIS A 713 -0.74 13.81 -25.64
C HIS A 713 0.19 12.62 -25.86
N ARG A 714 1.34 12.89 -26.48
CA ARG A 714 2.41 11.89 -26.56
C ARG A 714 2.94 11.58 -25.16
N MET A 715 3.05 10.31 -24.83
CA MET A 715 3.50 9.87 -23.50
C MET A 715 4.58 8.80 -23.60
N ARG A 716 5.51 8.84 -22.64
CA ARG A 716 6.47 7.77 -22.34
C ARG A 716 6.33 7.38 -20.87
N GLY A 717 6.47 6.09 -20.56
CA GLY A 717 6.40 5.62 -19.18
C GLY A 717 7.72 5.84 -18.45
N ASP A 718 7.68 6.46 -17.27
CA ASP A 718 8.85 6.62 -16.40
C ASP A 718 9.02 5.40 -15.47
N PHE A 719 10.21 5.22 -14.89
CA PHE A 719 10.56 4.12 -14.00
C PHE A 719 9.56 3.88 -12.85
N SER A 720 8.91 4.94 -12.40
CA SER A 720 7.94 4.91 -11.29
C SER A 720 6.60 4.24 -11.63
N LEU A 721 6.36 3.88 -12.89
CA LEU A 721 5.31 2.94 -13.30
C LEU A 721 5.65 1.48 -12.95
N ASN A 722 6.85 1.23 -12.44
CA ASN A 722 7.31 -0.08 -11.96
C ASN A 722 7.23 -1.21 -13.01
N VAL A 723 7.61 -0.93 -14.25
CA VAL A 723 7.61 -1.92 -15.33
C VAL A 723 8.73 -2.94 -15.10
N ALA A 724 8.38 -4.11 -14.58
CA ALA A 724 9.30 -5.17 -14.21
C ALA A 724 9.18 -6.44 -15.07
N ASN A 725 8.13 -6.56 -15.87
CA ASN A 725 7.89 -7.69 -16.75
C ASN A 725 7.22 -7.27 -18.07
N HIS A 726 7.30 -8.16 -19.04
CA HIS A 726 6.76 -7.89 -20.39
C HIS A 726 5.22 -7.85 -20.45
N LEU A 727 4.49 -8.47 -19.50
CA LEU A 727 3.03 -8.35 -19.46
C LEU A 727 2.60 -6.92 -19.08
N THR A 728 3.27 -6.32 -18.10
CA THR A 728 3.09 -4.89 -17.76
C THR A 728 3.46 -4.00 -18.94
N ALA A 729 4.59 -4.29 -19.62
CA ALA A 729 5.03 -3.53 -20.79
C ALA A 729 4.01 -3.58 -21.92
N ASN A 730 3.54 -4.79 -22.28
CA ASN A 730 2.52 -4.99 -23.33
C ASN A 730 1.25 -4.18 -23.03
N TYR A 731 0.76 -4.25 -21.77
CA TYR A 731 -0.43 -3.51 -21.38
C TYR A 731 -0.26 -1.99 -21.53
N LEU A 732 0.86 -1.45 -21.08
CA LEU A 732 1.11 -0.01 -21.14
C LEU A 732 1.32 0.49 -22.58
N ILE A 733 2.02 -0.27 -23.41
CA ILE A 733 2.24 0.09 -24.82
C ILE A 733 0.95 -0.10 -25.64
N ASP A 734 0.29 -1.25 -25.52
CA ASP A 734 -0.83 -1.61 -26.39
C ASP A 734 -2.12 -0.93 -25.99
N HIS A 735 -2.41 -0.82 -24.68
CA HIS A 735 -3.64 -0.21 -24.20
C HIS A 735 -3.51 1.31 -24.07
N TRP A 736 -2.47 1.79 -23.37
CA TRP A 736 -2.26 3.22 -23.10
C TRP A 736 -1.47 3.95 -24.19
N LYS A 737 -1.00 3.25 -25.22
CA LYS A 737 -0.30 3.81 -26.39
C LYS A 737 0.94 4.62 -26.01
N LEU A 738 1.66 4.19 -24.98
CA LEU A 738 2.92 4.80 -24.63
C LEU A 738 3.96 4.55 -25.74
N GLU A 739 4.71 5.57 -26.12
CA GLU A 739 5.72 5.44 -27.18
C GLU A 739 6.93 4.59 -26.74
N ARG A 740 7.25 4.64 -25.44
CA ARG A 740 8.42 3.99 -24.85
C ARG A 740 8.25 3.87 -23.33
N LEU A 741 9.00 3.00 -22.71
CA LEU A 741 8.99 2.75 -21.26
C LEU A 741 10.39 2.82 -20.68
N THR A 742 10.53 3.34 -19.48
CA THR A 742 11.72 3.15 -18.64
C THR A 742 11.46 1.95 -17.73
N ALA A 743 12.36 0.98 -17.73
CA ALA A 743 12.27 -0.18 -16.85
C ALA A 743 12.38 0.21 -15.37
N SER A 744 11.74 -0.58 -14.49
CA SER A 744 11.85 -0.37 -13.04
C SER A 744 13.32 -0.42 -12.59
N TYR A 745 13.68 0.47 -11.67
CA TYR A 745 15.02 0.49 -11.07
C TYR A 745 15.26 -0.66 -10.07
N ASP A 746 14.26 -1.50 -9.81
CA ASP A 746 14.39 -2.71 -9.02
C ASP A 746 15.02 -3.90 -9.77
N LEU A 747 15.20 -3.79 -11.11
CA LEU A 747 15.78 -4.87 -11.93
C LEU A 747 17.32 -4.83 -11.90
N ASN A 748 17.93 -6.00 -11.73
CA ASN A 748 19.35 -6.19 -12.03
C ASN A 748 19.55 -6.47 -13.53
N THR A 749 20.81 -6.61 -13.95
CA THR A 749 21.15 -6.82 -15.37
C THR A 749 20.52 -8.07 -15.98
N THR A 750 20.52 -9.19 -15.25
CA THR A 750 19.94 -10.46 -15.73
C THR A 750 18.43 -10.35 -15.92
N GLN A 751 17.74 -9.70 -14.96
CA GLN A 751 16.30 -9.46 -15.02
C GLN A 751 15.93 -8.47 -16.11
N LEU A 752 16.77 -7.44 -16.30
CA LEU A 752 16.61 -6.47 -17.39
C LEU A 752 16.80 -7.14 -18.76
N ASP A 753 17.80 -7.99 -18.90
CA ASP A 753 18.00 -8.77 -20.12
C ASP A 753 16.80 -9.71 -20.40
N ALA A 754 16.25 -10.35 -19.37
CA ALA A 754 15.03 -11.14 -19.50
C ALA A 754 13.82 -10.30 -19.94
N LEU A 755 13.68 -9.09 -19.40
CA LEU A 755 12.63 -8.15 -19.81
C LEU A 755 12.80 -7.71 -21.27
N LEU A 756 13.99 -7.28 -21.65
CA LEU A 756 14.29 -6.81 -23.01
C LEU A 756 14.12 -7.93 -24.04
N SER A 757 14.59 -9.14 -23.73
CA SER A 757 14.51 -10.29 -24.65
C SER A 757 13.07 -10.77 -24.92
N LYS A 758 12.17 -10.57 -23.93
CA LYS A 758 10.75 -10.95 -24.03
C LYS A 758 9.85 -9.79 -24.48
N SER A 759 10.41 -8.62 -24.76
CA SER A 759 9.68 -7.43 -25.22
C SER A 759 10.07 -7.10 -26.67
N GLN A 760 9.25 -6.31 -27.35
CA GLN A 760 9.62 -5.86 -28.70
C GLN A 760 10.81 -4.88 -28.62
N PRO A 761 11.79 -5.03 -29.51
CA PRO A 761 12.90 -4.10 -29.60
C PRO A 761 12.39 -2.67 -29.83
N GLY A 762 13.00 -1.71 -29.14
CA GLY A 762 12.60 -0.30 -29.25
C GLY A 762 11.59 0.18 -28.19
N TRP A 763 10.99 -0.73 -27.40
CA TRP A 763 10.04 -0.35 -26.36
C TRP A 763 10.67 0.29 -25.12
N PHE A 764 11.95 0.01 -24.88
CA PHE A 764 12.60 0.45 -23.66
C PHE A 764 13.69 1.49 -23.89
N GLU A 765 13.70 2.48 -23.02
CA GLU A 765 14.86 3.33 -22.73
C GLU A 765 15.42 2.96 -21.35
N ILE A 766 16.74 2.91 -21.24
CA ILE A 766 17.43 2.46 -20.04
C ILE A 766 18.22 3.61 -19.42
N THR A 767 18.08 3.81 -18.12
CA THR A 767 18.88 4.81 -17.39
C THR A 767 20.27 4.28 -17.11
N LEU A 768 21.29 4.87 -17.76
CA LEU A 768 22.69 4.51 -17.57
C LEU A 768 23.38 5.30 -16.47
N HIS A 769 22.95 6.54 -16.21
CA HIS A 769 23.58 7.43 -15.23
C HIS A 769 22.51 8.16 -14.43
N GLN A 770 22.56 8.06 -13.10
CA GLN A 770 21.63 8.76 -12.22
C GLN A 770 22.10 8.82 -10.77
N HIS A 771 21.65 9.82 -10.04
CA HIS A 771 21.53 9.75 -8.59
C HIS A 771 20.22 9.05 -8.23
N MET A 772 20.28 7.83 -7.68
CA MET A 772 19.08 7.04 -7.37
C MET A 772 18.13 7.83 -6.46
N PRO A 773 16.85 8.03 -6.83
CA PRO A 773 15.85 8.65 -5.98
C PRO A 773 15.43 7.67 -4.86
N MET A 774 16.00 7.81 -3.67
CA MET A 774 15.87 6.86 -2.57
C MET A 774 14.47 6.87 -1.95
N PHE A 775 14.08 8.00 -1.37
CA PHE A 775 12.75 8.21 -0.78
C PHE A 775 11.99 9.25 -1.61
N HIS A 776 10.73 8.97 -1.90
CA HIS A 776 9.78 9.99 -2.36
C HIS A 776 8.65 10.09 -1.33
N MET A 777 8.51 11.25 -0.69
CA MET A 777 7.79 11.42 0.57
C MET A 777 6.76 12.53 0.50
N GLU A 778 5.58 12.31 1.07
CA GLU A 778 4.63 13.37 1.40
C GLU A 778 5.14 14.24 2.58
N HIS A 779 5.96 13.65 3.46
CA HIS A 779 6.61 14.37 4.55
C HIS A 779 7.63 15.37 4.02
N CYS A 780 7.45 16.65 4.37
CA CYS A 780 8.36 17.72 3.99
C CYS A 780 9.37 18.01 5.11
N VAL A 781 10.62 17.60 4.90
CA VAL A 781 11.74 17.82 5.84
C VAL A 781 12.06 19.31 5.97
N PHE A 782 11.94 20.09 4.89
CA PHE A 782 12.10 21.55 4.93
C PHE A 782 11.09 22.18 5.89
N CYS A 783 9.83 21.80 5.78
CA CYS A 783 8.76 22.31 6.64
C CYS A 783 8.97 21.86 8.09
N ALA A 784 9.32 20.58 8.31
CA ALA A 784 9.39 19.99 9.63
C ALA A 784 10.55 20.51 10.50
N PHE A 785 11.69 20.87 9.87
CA PHE A 785 12.92 21.16 10.63
C PHE A 785 13.53 22.54 10.33
N LEU A 786 13.04 23.25 9.30
CA LEU A 786 13.54 24.58 8.92
C LEU A 786 12.44 25.65 8.96
N SER A 787 11.27 25.33 9.51
CA SER A 787 10.17 26.25 9.70
C SER A 787 9.35 25.90 10.96
N GLU A 788 8.48 26.84 11.35
CA GLU A 788 7.49 26.64 12.42
C GLU A 788 6.10 26.26 11.85
N GLY A 789 5.96 26.24 10.53
CA GLY A 789 4.71 25.95 9.84
C GLY A 789 4.39 24.48 9.80
N LYS A 790 3.15 24.13 9.47
CA LYS A 790 2.66 22.75 9.38
C LYS A 790 2.71 22.19 7.97
N ASP A 791 2.46 23.07 6.98
CA ASP A 791 2.39 22.69 5.57
C ASP A 791 2.78 23.87 4.65
N PHE A 792 2.55 23.74 3.34
CA PHE A 792 2.91 24.71 2.32
C PHE A 792 2.26 26.10 2.49
N ARG A 793 1.19 26.21 3.29
CA ARG A 793 0.43 27.45 3.51
C ARG A 793 1.11 28.39 4.51
N ASP A 794 1.89 27.82 5.42
CA ASP A 794 2.46 28.56 6.56
C ASP A 794 3.97 28.29 6.80
N CYS A 795 4.62 27.40 6.05
CA CYS A 795 6.04 27.05 6.25
C CYS A 795 7.02 28.12 5.74
N GLY A 796 6.56 29.14 5.02
CA GLY A 796 7.46 30.18 4.45
C GLY A 796 8.35 29.69 3.31
N ARG A 797 8.20 28.45 2.84
CA ARG A 797 8.87 27.83 1.68
C ARG A 797 10.40 27.87 1.72
N PRO A 798 11.06 27.36 2.76
CA PRO A 798 12.52 27.32 2.82
C PRO A 798 13.15 26.53 1.65
N CYS A 799 12.40 25.63 1.02
CA CYS A 799 12.83 24.87 -0.17
C CYS A 799 13.11 25.74 -1.40
N ASP A 800 12.56 26.97 -1.49
CA ASP A 800 12.83 27.89 -2.60
C ASP A 800 14.23 28.53 -2.53
N THR A 801 14.85 28.58 -1.35
CA THR A 801 16.07 29.35 -1.10
C THR A 801 17.22 28.55 -0.49
N GLN A 802 16.95 27.39 0.11
CA GLN A 802 17.95 26.60 0.84
C GLN A 802 18.24 25.28 0.13
N GLN A 803 19.53 24.92 0.05
CA GLN A 803 19.98 23.64 -0.43
C GLN A 803 20.14 22.67 0.73
N VAL A 804 19.24 21.70 0.84
CA VAL A 804 19.21 20.76 1.98
C VAL A 804 19.81 19.41 1.62
N GLN A 805 20.58 18.85 2.55
CA GLN A 805 21.14 17.50 2.46
C GLN A 805 20.96 16.78 3.79
N LEU A 806 20.78 15.48 3.73
CA LEU A 806 20.77 14.59 4.90
C LEU A 806 22.05 13.76 4.92
N LYS A 807 22.80 13.88 6.01
CA LYS A 807 24.02 13.10 6.25
C LYS A 807 23.68 11.80 6.96
N ASP A 808 24.05 10.72 6.38
CA ASP A 808 23.88 9.38 6.97
C ASP A 808 24.99 9.03 7.98
N ARG A 809 24.86 7.85 8.60
CA ARG A 809 25.80 7.33 9.61
C ARG A 809 27.22 7.06 9.09
N VAL A 810 27.40 6.93 7.77
CA VAL A 810 28.72 6.72 7.14
C VAL A 810 29.30 8.02 6.60
N GLY A 811 28.60 9.14 6.81
CA GLY A 811 29.04 10.48 6.44
C GLY A 811 28.67 10.91 5.02
N ALA A 812 27.87 10.15 4.29
CA ALA A 812 27.41 10.51 2.96
C ALA A 812 26.31 11.59 3.04
N LEU A 813 26.44 12.66 2.24
CA LEU A 813 25.50 13.77 2.15
C LEU A 813 24.54 13.53 0.98
N HIS A 814 23.30 13.24 1.30
CA HIS A 814 22.24 12.92 0.36
C HIS A 814 21.42 14.17 0.02
N PRO A 815 21.42 14.64 -1.25
CA PRO A 815 20.63 15.81 -1.64
C PRO A 815 19.13 15.59 -1.48
N LEU A 816 18.42 16.60 -0.98
CA LEU A 816 16.97 16.62 -0.84
C LEU A 816 16.37 17.68 -1.76
N LYS A 817 15.36 17.30 -2.54
CA LYS A 817 14.63 18.20 -3.45
C LYS A 817 13.14 18.16 -3.14
N ALA A 818 12.48 19.30 -3.26
CA ALA A 818 11.02 19.40 -3.21
C ALA A 818 10.44 19.39 -4.64
N ASP A 819 9.19 18.99 -4.79
CA ASP A 819 8.42 19.11 -6.03
C ASP A 819 7.26 20.11 -5.90
N ALA A 820 6.49 20.28 -6.97
CA ALA A 820 5.36 21.20 -7.02
C ALA A 820 4.25 20.88 -6.00
N GLY A 821 4.13 19.62 -5.57
CA GLY A 821 3.19 19.19 -4.54
C GLY A 821 3.78 19.24 -3.12
N CYS A 822 4.92 19.90 -2.93
CA CYS A 822 5.69 19.96 -1.67
C CYS A 822 6.19 18.60 -1.18
N ARG A 823 6.20 17.57 -2.03
CA ARG A 823 6.78 16.28 -1.75
C ARG A 823 8.29 16.34 -1.85
N ASN A 824 8.96 15.60 -0.99
CA ASN A 824 10.41 15.60 -0.95
C ASN A 824 10.98 14.31 -1.57
N THR A 825 11.99 14.45 -2.41
CA THR A 825 12.79 13.33 -2.91
C THR A 825 14.20 13.42 -2.35
N LEU A 826 14.62 12.38 -1.62
CA LEU A 826 16.02 12.23 -1.19
C LEU A 826 16.77 11.41 -2.24
N PHE A 827 17.85 11.97 -2.77
CA PHE A 827 18.69 11.30 -3.76
C PHE A 827 19.95 10.71 -3.15
N ASN A 828 20.48 9.63 -3.73
CA ASN A 828 21.78 9.12 -3.32
C ASN A 828 22.86 10.18 -3.54
N SER A 829 23.80 10.27 -2.59
CA SER A 829 24.92 11.20 -2.65
C SER A 829 25.85 11.02 -3.85
N LYS A 830 25.88 9.81 -4.42
CA LYS A 830 26.72 9.46 -5.58
C LYS A 830 25.87 8.98 -6.72
N ALA A 831 26.23 9.40 -7.92
CA ALA A 831 25.66 8.85 -9.12
C ALA A 831 26.10 7.38 -9.32
N GLN A 832 25.21 6.57 -9.84
CA GLN A 832 25.46 5.20 -10.26
C GLN A 832 25.50 5.11 -11.79
N THR A 833 26.20 4.11 -12.32
CA THR A 833 26.33 3.91 -13.76
C THR A 833 26.06 2.47 -14.18
N GLY A 834 25.43 2.31 -15.34
CA GLY A 834 25.26 1.07 -16.09
C GLY A 834 26.22 0.93 -17.27
N ALA A 835 27.30 1.70 -17.30
CA ALA A 835 28.24 1.75 -18.45
C ALA A 835 28.77 0.39 -18.89
N ASP A 836 29.04 -0.54 -17.95
CA ASP A 836 29.53 -1.90 -18.24
C ASP A 836 28.59 -2.72 -19.13
N PHE A 837 27.31 -2.43 -19.06
CA PHE A 837 26.24 -3.24 -19.67
C PHE A 837 25.58 -2.55 -20.85
N ALA A 838 25.94 -1.29 -21.14
CA ALA A 838 25.29 -0.45 -22.15
C ALA A 838 25.24 -1.10 -23.54
N LEU A 839 26.37 -1.68 -24.00
CA LEU A 839 26.44 -2.29 -25.30
C LEU A 839 25.66 -3.62 -25.42
N ASP A 840 25.56 -4.37 -24.33
CA ASP A 840 24.75 -5.59 -24.30
C ASP A 840 23.26 -5.27 -24.24
N MET A 841 22.86 -4.28 -23.47
CA MET A 841 21.48 -3.77 -23.46
C MET A 841 21.06 -3.25 -24.85
N ALA A 842 21.97 -2.57 -25.56
CA ALA A 842 21.73 -2.13 -26.93
C ALA A 842 21.44 -3.30 -27.88
N LYS A 843 22.26 -4.38 -27.81
CA LYS A 843 22.05 -5.60 -28.57
C LYS A 843 20.75 -6.31 -28.24
N ASN A 844 20.33 -6.23 -26.98
CA ASN A 844 19.09 -6.85 -26.49
C ASN A 844 17.83 -6.02 -26.77
N GLY A 845 17.95 -4.88 -27.46
CA GLY A 845 16.81 -4.12 -27.99
C GLY A 845 16.46 -2.83 -27.24
N ALA A 846 17.35 -2.32 -26.38
CA ALA A 846 17.16 -0.99 -25.82
C ALA A 846 17.21 0.09 -26.94
N ALA A 847 16.20 0.98 -26.96
CA ALA A 847 16.05 2.01 -27.99
C ALA A 847 16.95 3.22 -27.74
N ALA A 848 17.11 3.60 -26.49
CA ALA A 848 17.83 4.79 -26.08
C ALA A 848 18.37 4.63 -24.65
N PHE A 849 19.31 5.50 -24.30
CA PHE A 849 19.89 5.56 -22.98
C PHE A 849 19.70 6.93 -22.35
N ARG A 850 19.16 6.93 -21.13
CA ARG A 850 18.92 8.12 -20.36
C ARG A 850 20.11 8.43 -19.46
N ILE A 851 20.55 9.69 -19.45
CA ILE A 851 21.58 10.24 -18.56
C ILE A 851 20.93 11.33 -17.70
N GLU A 852 20.74 11.06 -16.41
CA GLU A 852 20.05 11.96 -15.49
C GLU A 852 21.04 12.77 -14.66
N PHE A 853 20.82 14.06 -14.66
CA PHE A 853 21.60 15.04 -13.87
C PHE A 853 20.79 15.55 -12.69
N LEU A 854 21.46 15.81 -11.57
CA LEU A 854 20.85 16.32 -10.35
C LEU A 854 21.35 17.72 -10.00
N ASN A 855 22.60 17.81 -9.56
CA ASN A 855 23.24 19.07 -9.15
C ASN A 855 24.52 19.36 -9.95
N GLU A 856 24.83 18.55 -10.95
CA GLU A 856 26.00 18.74 -11.80
C GLU A 856 25.92 20.09 -12.54
N SER A 857 27.06 20.77 -12.62
CA SER A 857 27.23 21.98 -13.41
C SER A 857 27.11 21.70 -14.92
N GLY A 858 26.94 22.74 -15.72
CA GLY A 858 26.88 22.61 -17.16
C GLY A 858 28.13 21.95 -17.76
N ASP A 859 29.31 22.26 -17.22
CA ASP A 859 30.57 21.65 -17.68
C ASP A 859 30.68 20.17 -17.30
N GLU A 860 30.25 19.80 -16.10
CA GLU A 860 30.19 18.39 -15.69
C GLU A 860 29.20 17.61 -16.55
N MET A 861 28.04 18.18 -16.82
CA MET A 861 27.03 17.60 -17.70
C MET A 861 27.61 17.36 -19.10
N ARG A 862 28.22 18.37 -19.71
CA ARG A 862 28.84 18.25 -21.06
C ARG A 862 29.85 17.13 -21.10
N ARG A 863 30.77 17.08 -20.14
CA ARG A 863 31.78 16.03 -20.03
C ARG A 863 31.16 14.64 -19.87
N THR A 864 30.15 14.51 -19.01
CA THR A 864 29.45 13.24 -18.79
C THR A 864 28.80 12.75 -20.09
N MET A 865 28.10 13.61 -20.81
CA MET A 865 27.47 13.26 -22.09
C MET A 865 28.52 12.87 -23.17
N GLU A 866 29.66 13.54 -23.22
CA GLU A 866 30.76 13.20 -24.12
C GLU A 866 31.34 11.81 -23.82
N HIS A 867 31.53 11.48 -22.53
CA HIS A 867 32.04 10.18 -22.10
C HIS A 867 31.09 9.02 -22.46
N TYR A 868 29.79 9.18 -22.19
CA TYR A 868 28.83 8.14 -22.61
C TYR A 868 28.69 8.02 -24.12
N ASN A 869 28.83 9.10 -24.89
CA ASN A 869 28.90 9.02 -26.35
C ASN A 869 30.15 8.26 -26.83
N ALA A 870 31.30 8.52 -26.23
CA ALA A 870 32.55 7.82 -26.55
C ALA A 870 32.44 6.32 -26.20
N LEU A 871 31.78 5.97 -25.04
CA LEU A 871 31.51 4.60 -24.69
C LEU A 871 30.64 3.88 -25.74
N LEU A 872 29.54 4.51 -26.18
CA LEU A 872 28.63 3.91 -27.16
C LEU A 872 29.26 3.76 -28.54
N ARG A 873 30.24 4.62 -28.90
CA ARG A 873 31.03 4.49 -30.14
C ARG A 873 32.20 3.51 -30.03
N GLY A 874 32.44 2.95 -28.84
CA GLY A 874 33.58 2.04 -28.57
C GLY A 874 34.92 2.78 -28.50
N GLU A 875 34.95 4.09 -28.33
CA GLU A 875 36.13 4.93 -28.21
C GLU A 875 36.65 5.01 -26.77
N MET A 876 35.83 4.62 -25.83
CA MET A 876 36.10 4.59 -24.38
C MET A 876 35.56 3.29 -23.76
N ASP A 877 36.29 2.69 -22.83
CA ASP A 877 35.78 1.60 -22.03
C ASP A 877 35.11 2.10 -20.74
N ALA A 878 34.32 1.23 -20.12
CA ALA A 878 33.57 1.57 -18.88
C ALA A 878 34.50 1.92 -17.72
N GLU A 879 35.67 1.27 -17.60
CA GLU A 879 36.63 1.52 -16.52
C GLU A 879 37.21 2.94 -16.61
N THR A 880 37.55 3.39 -17.79
CA THR A 880 38.02 4.74 -18.05
C THR A 880 36.91 5.77 -17.73
N LEU A 881 35.66 5.50 -18.16
CA LEU A 881 34.51 6.35 -17.85
C LEU A 881 34.32 6.53 -16.34
N TRP A 882 34.43 5.44 -15.56
CA TRP A 882 34.28 5.53 -14.11
C TRP A 882 35.31 6.41 -13.46
N LYS A 883 36.57 6.27 -13.90
CA LYS A 883 37.69 7.05 -13.37
C LYS A 883 37.51 8.54 -13.66
N GLU A 884 37.15 8.87 -14.90
CA GLU A 884 36.98 10.26 -15.35
C GLU A 884 35.81 10.93 -14.65
N LEU A 885 34.68 10.26 -14.45
CA LEU A 885 33.49 10.76 -13.78
C LEU A 885 33.55 10.63 -12.24
N LYS A 886 34.63 10.10 -11.68
CA LYS A 886 34.82 9.92 -10.22
C LYS A 886 33.71 9.13 -9.54
N LEU A 887 33.18 8.13 -10.23
CA LEU A 887 32.09 7.27 -9.71
C LEU A 887 32.55 6.16 -8.76
N ILE A 888 33.84 6.08 -8.43
CA ILE A 888 34.41 5.07 -7.53
C ILE A 888 34.15 5.47 -6.08
N ASN A 889 33.59 4.54 -5.32
CA ASN A 889 33.43 4.66 -3.86
C ASN A 889 34.37 3.72 -3.11
N GLN A 890 34.29 3.62 -1.76
CA GLN A 890 35.14 2.72 -0.95
C GLN A 890 34.97 1.23 -1.27
N LEU A 891 33.86 0.83 -1.90
CA LEU A 891 33.53 -0.54 -2.29
C LEU A 891 33.69 -0.80 -3.80
N GLY A 892 34.20 0.16 -4.55
CA GLY A 892 34.32 0.14 -6.01
C GLY A 892 33.30 1.04 -6.71
N VAL A 893 33.03 0.79 -7.99
CA VAL A 893 32.11 1.58 -8.80
C VAL A 893 30.69 1.44 -8.29
N THR A 894 29.97 2.56 -8.18
CA THR A 894 28.56 2.55 -7.79
C THR A 894 27.73 2.16 -9.01
N ARG A 895 27.34 0.89 -9.09
CA ARG A 895 26.54 0.32 -10.20
C ARG A 895 25.06 0.19 -9.88
N GLY A 896 24.70 0.31 -8.59
CA GLY A 896 23.32 0.12 -8.13
C GLY A 896 22.82 -1.30 -8.36
N THR A 897 21.55 -1.40 -8.76
CA THR A 897 20.87 -2.67 -9.03
C THR A 897 21.44 -3.43 -10.24
N LEU A 898 22.13 -2.76 -11.13
CA LEU A 898 22.64 -3.35 -12.36
C LEU A 898 23.77 -4.39 -12.15
N THR A 899 24.22 -4.65 -10.91
CA THR A 899 25.29 -5.63 -10.62
C THR A 899 24.84 -6.94 -9.99
N ARG A 900 23.57 -7.16 -9.81
CA ARG A 900 23.03 -8.36 -9.14
C ARG A 900 22.41 -9.34 -10.08
#